data_a81b4435a5811711c2b9156ed32540f1
#
_entry.id   a81b4435a5811711c2b9156ed32540f1
#
_cell.length_a   1.000
_cell.length_b   1.000
_cell.length_c   1.000
_cell.angle_alpha   90.00
_cell.angle_beta   90.00
_cell.angle_gamma   90.00
#
_symmetry.space_group_name_H-M   'P 1'
#
loop_
_entity.id
_entity.type
_entity.pdbx_description
1 polymer ?
#
loop_
_entity_poly.entity_id
_entity_poly.type
_entity_poly.pdbx_seq_one_letter_code
_entity_poly.pdbx_strand_id
1 'polypeptide(L)'
;MENKNDIFNKTPKGGKPKMFRFNLYWMYGLIFIMLVALYMTNDSSGAKELGWTEFQKLAQENVFDKMTVYNKKNLVEATVKNGKTEQVFGNMDVSKIGVSPKVYVKIPSADKFSDFYDKAVADSHIDTQVRFEEGDDAIWNFLVSFGPIILLIGVWMFLMRRMSGGTGAGPGGVFSVGKAKAQLFDKDNDRKVTFKDVAGLAEAKQEVEEIVSFLKNPEKYTELGGKIPKGALLVGPPGTGKTLLAKAVAGEANVPFFSLSGSDFVEMFVGVGASRGRDLFRQAKEKSPCIVFIDEIDAVGRARGKNANMNSNDERENTLNQLLTEMDGFGSNSGVIILAATNRADILDKALLRAGRFDRQIHVELPDLNERKEIFGVHLRPIKIDESVDAEFLARQTPGFSGADIANVCNEAALIAARNGKKFVQKEDFMNAVDRIVGGLEKRSKITTEEERKCIANHEAGHATLSWLLEHANPLVKVTIVPRGKALGAAWYLPEERQITTREQLQDEMCATLGGRAAEELVLGKISTGASNDLERVTKQAYAMVVYFGMSDKLPNLNYYDSTGQDWGFTKPYSEETAKLIDTEVQKIINEQYDRAKRILSENKEGHSKLAQVLLDREVIYSEDVEHIFGKRAWISRSQEILELQEKANGKNKENADKEAEADATTENVTDTPTEENKTGKIA
;
A
#
# COMPACT_ATOMS: atom_id res chain seq x y z
N MET A 1 26.67 20.83 55.99
CA MET A 1 27.07 22.15 55.46
C MET A 1 26.39 22.29 54.09
N GLU A 2 25.38 23.12 54.15
CA GLU A 2 24.60 23.56 52.98
C GLU A 2 25.47 24.27 51.96
N ASN A 3 25.14 24.13 50.71
CA ASN A 3 25.40 25.21 49.77
C ASN A 3 24.19 25.39 48.85
N LYS A 4 23.46 26.47 49.12
CA LYS A 4 22.49 27.13 48.27
C LYS A 4 23.21 27.68 47.05
N ASN A 5 22.68 27.43 45.87
CA ASN A 5 22.56 28.36 44.74
C ASN A 5 22.06 27.59 43.50
N ASP A 6 20.77 27.53 43.34
CA ASP A 6 20.10 27.29 42.04
C ASP A 6 18.71 27.92 42.07
N ILE A 7 18.72 29.24 42.07
CA ILE A 7 17.56 30.05 41.72
C ILE A 7 17.97 30.88 40.53
N PHE A 8 17.48 30.56 39.35
CA PHE A 8 17.33 31.34 38.13
C PHE A 8 17.50 30.40 36.91
N ASN A 9 16.42 29.71 36.55
CA ASN A 9 16.05 29.45 35.15
C ASN A 9 14.71 28.67 35.09
N LYS A 10 13.62 29.35 35.44
CA LYS A 10 12.28 28.91 35.06
C LYS A 10 11.80 29.84 33.94
N THR A 11 11.99 29.45 32.71
CA THR A 11 11.24 30.00 31.59
C THR A 11 9.74 29.67 31.81
N PRO A 12 8.83 30.62 31.64
CA PRO A 12 7.40 30.33 31.76
C PRO A 12 6.94 29.49 30.61
N LYS A 13 6.42 28.30 30.87
CA LYS A 13 5.68 27.48 29.90
C LYS A 13 4.49 28.30 29.40
N GLY A 14 4.60 28.85 28.21
CA GLY A 14 3.50 29.47 27.48
C GLY A 14 2.36 28.45 27.32
N GLY A 15 1.27 28.69 28.05
CA GLY A 15 0.03 27.97 27.88
C GLY A 15 -0.47 28.17 26.46
N LYS A 16 -0.61 27.09 25.71
CA LYS A 16 -1.29 27.11 24.40
C LYS A 16 -2.72 27.64 24.64
N PRO A 17 -3.19 28.63 23.87
CA PRO A 17 -4.57 29.08 23.97
C PRO A 17 -5.49 27.91 23.69
N LYS A 18 -6.44 27.64 24.59
CA LYS A 18 -7.51 26.67 24.39
C LYS A 18 -8.32 27.16 23.17
N MET A 19 -8.12 26.55 22.02
CA MET A 19 -9.00 26.76 20.86
C MET A 19 -10.37 26.22 21.23
N PHE A 20 -11.35 27.12 21.34
CA PHE A 20 -12.77 26.75 21.37
C PHE A 20 -13.07 25.98 20.08
N ARG A 21 -13.24 24.67 20.22
CA ARG A 21 -13.79 23.86 19.13
C ARG A 21 -15.27 24.19 19.01
N PHE A 22 -15.62 25.01 18.05
CA PHE A 22 -17.00 25.28 17.67
C PHE A 22 -17.62 23.96 17.19
N ASN A 23 -18.49 23.38 17.99
CA ASN A 23 -19.18 22.16 17.64
C ASN A 23 -20.30 22.51 16.66
N LEU A 24 -20.35 21.86 15.50
CA LEU A 24 -21.32 22.13 14.42
C LEU A 24 -22.79 22.07 14.92
N TYR A 25 -23.02 21.33 16.00
CA TYR A 25 -24.33 21.22 16.66
C TYR A 25 -24.86 22.56 17.21
N TRP A 26 -24.00 23.51 17.58
CA TRP A 26 -24.44 24.84 18.01
C TRP A 26 -25.06 25.66 16.88
N MET A 27 -24.60 25.43 15.65
CA MET A 27 -25.15 26.10 14.47
C MET A 27 -26.58 25.58 14.15
N TYR A 28 -26.79 24.28 14.29
CA TYR A 28 -28.15 23.69 14.17
C TYR A 28 -29.06 24.16 15.29
N GLY A 29 -28.55 24.32 16.54
CA GLY A 29 -29.29 24.88 17.65
C GLY A 29 -29.73 26.32 17.39
N LEU A 30 -28.86 27.14 16.81
CA LEU A 30 -29.12 28.55 16.50
C LEU A 30 -30.15 28.69 15.35
N ILE A 31 -30.05 27.84 14.31
CA ILE A 31 -31.01 27.75 13.22
C ILE A 31 -32.39 27.30 13.76
N PHE A 32 -32.40 26.32 14.66
CA PHE A 32 -33.64 25.84 15.27
C PHE A 32 -34.31 26.92 16.13
N ILE A 33 -33.56 27.67 16.97
CA ILE A 33 -34.05 28.78 17.76
C ILE A 33 -34.61 29.87 16.84
N MET A 34 -33.94 30.17 15.72
CA MET A 34 -34.39 31.16 14.75
C MET A 34 -35.68 30.73 14.04
N LEU A 35 -35.82 29.44 13.67
CA LEU A 35 -37.04 28.91 13.09
C LEU A 35 -38.21 28.91 14.10
N VAL A 36 -37.94 28.61 15.38
CA VAL A 36 -38.93 28.70 16.46
C VAL A 36 -39.34 30.16 16.68
N ALA A 37 -38.41 31.10 16.68
CA ALA A 37 -38.71 32.52 16.78
C ALA A 37 -39.53 33.03 15.58
N LEU A 38 -39.21 32.62 14.34
CA LEU A 38 -40.00 32.92 13.15
C LEU A 38 -41.41 32.29 13.22
N TYR A 39 -41.51 31.08 13.74
CA TYR A 39 -42.80 30.42 13.94
C TYR A 39 -43.66 31.13 15.00
N MET A 40 -43.04 31.62 16.08
CA MET A 40 -43.74 32.35 17.15
C MET A 40 -44.13 33.79 16.76
N THR A 41 -43.42 34.42 15.78
CA THR A 41 -43.77 35.75 15.30
C THR A 41 -44.85 35.72 14.20
N ASN A 42 -45.20 34.55 13.67
CA ASN A 42 -46.30 34.37 12.72
C ASN A 42 -47.60 34.11 13.47
N ASP A 43 -47.93 35.03 14.40
CA ASP A 43 -49.17 35.02 15.15
C ASP A 43 -50.31 35.45 14.17
N SER A 44 -50.91 34.52 13.49
CA SER A 44 -52.22 34.68 12.94
C SER A 44 -53.22 34.60 14.11
N SER A 45 -53.20 35.63 14.94
CA SER A 45 -54.22 35.88 15.93
C SER A 45 -55.59 35.82 15.22
N GLY A 46 -56.59 35.19 15.82
CA GLY A 46 -57.92 34.95 15.30
C GLY A 46 -58.67 36.20 14.95
N ALA A 47 -58.23 36.92 13.95
CA ALA A 47 -58.90 38.08 13.41
C ALA A 47 -59.93 37.64 12.36
N LYS A 48 -61.17 38.06 12.52
CA LYS A 48 -62.26 37.72 11.58
C LYS A 48 -62.41 38.83 10.55
N GLU A 49 -62.49 38.48 9.25
CA GLU A 49 -62.83 39.40 8.18
C GLU A 49 -64.36 39.56 8.15
N LEU A 50 -64.82 40.81 8.24
CA LEU A 50 -66.24 41.13 8.18
C LEU A 50 -66.58 41.87 6.87
N GLY A 51 -67.80 41.61 6.35
CA GLY A 51 -68.29 42.40 5.21
C GLY A 51 -68.68 43.79 5.64
N TRP A 52 -68.54 44.76 4.72
CA TRP A 52 -68.81 46.17 4.96
C TRP A 52 -70.20 46.40 5.54
N THR A 53 -71.27 45.76 5.05
CA THR A 53 -72.66 45.89 5.53
C THR A 53 -72.87 45.33 6.93
N GLU A 54 -72.19 44.21 7.25
CA GLU A 54 -72.21 43.60 8.57
C GLU A 54 -71.51 44.49 9.59
N PHE A 55 -70.36 45.01 9.22
CA PHE A 55 -69.60 45.95 10.03
C PHE A 55 -70.41 47.23 10.35
N GLN A 56 -71.13 47.80 9.37
CA GLN A 56 -71.99 48.97 9.60
C GLN A 56 -73.06 48.73 10.67
N LYS A 57 -73.71 47.58 10.63
CA LYS A 57 -74.69 47.21 11.67
C LYS A 57 -74.08 47.09 13.05
N LEU A 58 -72.97 46.35 13.17
CA LEU A 58 -72.25 46.16 14.43
C LEU A 58 -71.63 47.46 14.96
N ALA A 59 -71.21 48.37 14.10
CA ALA A 59 -70.75 49.67 14.50
C ALA A 59 -71.86 50.56 15.09
N GLN A 60 -73.09 50.54 14.49
CA GLN A 60 -74.29 51.23 15.02
C GLN A 60 -74.73 50.67 16.38
N GLU A 61 -74.49 49.38 16.63
CA GLU A 61 -74.79 48.73 17.90
C GLU A 61 -73.70 48.98 18.97
N ASN A 62 -72.73 49.86 18.66
CA ASN A 62 -71.63 50.22 19.55
C ASN A 62 -70.79 49.02 20.08
N VAL A 63 -70.47 48.08 19.17
CA VAL A 63 -69.80 46.83 19.49
C VAL A 63 -68.27 47.01 19.55
N PHE A 64 -67.74 48.04 18.89
CA PHE A 64 -66.29 48.27 18.76
C PHE A 64 -65.78 49.30 19.76
N ASP A 65 -64.57 49.08 20.31
CA ASP A 65 -63.91 49.94 21.28
C ASP A 65 -62.98 50.93 20.57
N LYS A 66 -62.22 50.44 19.59
CA LYS A 66 -61.24 51.23 18.85
C LYS A 66 -61.23 50.83 17.39
N MET A 67 -61.16 51.80 16.48
CA MET A 67 -61.06 51.57 15.02
C MET A 67 -59.83 52.27 14.49
N THR A 68 -58.98 51.56 13.71
CA THR A 68 -57.85 52.16 12.99
C THR A 68 -58.11 52.03 11.47
N VAL A 69 -58.12 53.13 10.77
CA VAL A 69 -58.37 53.19 9.35
C VAL A 69 -57.03 53.38 8.64
N TYR A 70 -56.66 52.42 7.81
CA TYR A 70 -55.46 52.45 6.96
C TYR A 70 -55.84 53.02 5.59
N ASN A 71 -55.60 54.29 5.37
CA ASN A 71 -56.02 54.99 4.17
C ASN A 71 -55.53 54.37 2.85
N LYS A 72 -54.26 54.00 2.77
CA LYS A 72 -53.66 53.42 1.54
C LYS A 72 -54.13 52.02 1.24
N LYS A 73 -54.61 51.29 2.23
CA LYS A 73 -55.03 49.88 2.11
C LYS A 73 -56.55 49.75 1.97
N ASN A 74 -57.31 50.84 2.17
CA ASN A 74 -58.77 50.80 2.29
C ASN A 74 -59.26 49.73 3.25
N LEU A 75 -58.60 49.67 4.42
CA LEU A 75 -58.83 48.62 5.43
C LEU A 75 -59.08 49.27 6.79
N VAL A 76 -60.10 48.82 7.50
CA VAL A 76 -60.37 49.20 8.87
C VAL A 76 -60.07 47.98 9.79
N GLU A 77 -59.25 48.23 10.76
CA GLU A 77 -59.05 47.28 11.86
C GLU A 77 -59.86 47.78 13.07
N ALA A 78 -60.77 46.96 13.53
CA ALA A 78 -61.57 47.34 14.68
C ALA A 78 -61.41 46.30 15.83
N THR A 79 -61.22 46.80 17.05
CA THR A 79 -61.15 45.98 18.27
C THR A 79 -62.53 45.89 18.89
N VAL A 80 -62.99 44.70 19.22
CA VAL A 80 -64.31 44.43 19.79
C VAL A 80 -64.29 44.68 21.28
N LYS A 81 -65.35 45.35 21.82
CA LYS A 81 -65.50 45.61 23.28
C LYS A 81 -65.61 44.30 24.08
N ASN A 82 -64.94 44.30 25.26
CA ASN A 82 -65.10 43.17 26.19
C ASN A 82 -66.56 42.97 26.58
N GLY A 83 -67.07 41.74 26.41
CA GLY A 83 -68.45 41.40 26.71
C GLY A 83 -69.41 41.40 25.50
N LYS A 84 -68.97 41.88 24.30
CA LYS A 84 -69.72 41.81 23.05
C LYS A 84 -69.08 40.89 21.99
N THR A 85 -68.08 40.10 22.40
CA THR A 85 -67.33 39.20 21.56
C THR A 85 -68.19 38.12 20.89
N GLU A 86 -69.22 37.63 21.61
CA GLU A 86 -70.15 36.62 21.08
C GLU A 86 -70.98 37.11 19.91
N GLN A 87 -71.27 38.44 19.84
CA GLN A 87 -72.04 39.05 18.73
C GLN A 87 -71.26 39.08 17.42
N VAL A 88 -69.92 39.05 17.49
CA VAL A 88 -69.04 39.14 16.33
C VAL A 88 -68.49 37.76 15.93
N PHE A 89 -68.12 36.95 16.94
CA PHE A 89 -67.46 35.67 16.71
C PHE A 89 -68.39 34.45 16.88
N GLY A 90 -69.61 34.63 17.43
CA GLY A 90 -70.54 33.52 17.66
C GLY A 90 -69.93 32.44 18.56
N ASN A 91 -70.18 31.15 18.23
CA ASN A 91 -69.73 30.00 19.00
C ASN A 91 -68.25 29.60 18.71
N MET A 92 -67.36 30.53 18.29
CA MET A 92 -65.92 30.19 18.18
C MET A 92 -65.31 30.02 19.57
N ASP A 93 -64.40 29.01 19.65
CA ASP A 93 -63.65 28.65 20.88
C ASP A 93 -62.94 29.88 21.47
N VAL A 94 -63.27 30.26 22.69
CA VAL A 94 -62.74 31.44 23.40
C VAL A 94 -61.19 31.39 23.52
N SER A 95 -60.59 30.18 23.51
CA SER A 95 -59.14 29.99 23.53
C SER A 95 -58.40 30.44 22.28
N LYS A 96 -59.10 30.67 21.19
CA LYS A 96 -58.56 31.09 19.87
C LYS A 96 -58.69 32.59 19.61
N ILE A 97 -59.44 33.31 20.50
CA ILE A 97 -59.88 34.72 20.31
C ILE A 97 -58.99 35.64 21.13
N GLY A 98 -57.74 35.52 21.34
CA GLY A 98 -56.84 36.43 22.03
C GLY A 98 -57.43 37.44 23.01
N VAL A 99 -56.58 38.13 23.79
CA VAL A 99 -56.99 39.09 24.85
C VAL A 99 -57.65 40.37 24.25
N SER A 100 -57.47 40.66 22.99
CA SER A 100 -58.04 41.84 22.27
C SER A 100 -58.54 41.35 20.87
N PRO A 101 -59.79 40.91 20.76
CA PRO A 101 -60.32 40.37 19.50
C PRO A 101 -60.42 41.49 18.45
N LYS A 102 -59.75 41.25 17.34
CA LYS A 102 -59.68 42.18 16.21
C LYS A 102 -60.50 41.68 15.00
N VAL A 103 -61.10 42.59 14.31
CA VAL A 103 -61.77 42.35 13.04
C VAL A 103 -61.22 43.26 11.97
N TYR A 104 -61.13 42.75 10.75
CA TYR A 104 -60.68 43.47 9.58
C TYR A 104 -61.85 43.65 8.61
N VAL A 105 -61.99 44.88 8.07
CA VAL A 105 -63.05 45.23 7.12
C VAL A 105 -62.46 45.97 5.95
N LYS A 106 -62.72 45.51 4.73
CA LYS A 106 -62.40 46.25 3.54
C LYS A 106 -63.45 47.33 3.28
N ILE A 107 -63.04 48.58 3.27
CA ILE A 107 -63.89 49.72 3.06
C ILE A 107 -63.80 50.19 1.60
N PRO A 108 -64.91 50.75 1.02
CA PRO A 108 -64.88 51.27 -0.38
C PRO A 108 -63.90 52.45 -0.58
N SER A 109 -63.82 53.36 0.43
CA SER A 109 -62.84 54.42 0.53
C SER A 109 -62.83 54.98 1.95
N ALA A 110 -61.73 55.66 2.35
CA ALA A 110 -61.63 56.31 3.65
C ALA A 110 -62.73 57.44 3.81
N ASP A 111 -63.01 58.16 2.73
CA ASP A 111 -64.06 59.21 2.77
C ASP A 111 -65.43 58.64 3.04
N LYS A 112 -65.81 57.54 2.38
CA LYS A 112 -67.10 56.86 2.65
C LYS A 112 -67.18 56.27 4.05
N PHE A 113 -66.06 55.87 4.62
CA PHE A 113 -66.01 55.46 6.00
C PHE A 113 -66.22 56.65 6.94
N SER A 114 -65.58 57.81 6.69
CA SER A 114 -65.74 59.01 7.47
C SER A 114 -67.19 59.48 7.43
N ASP A 115 -67.84 59.56 6.22
CA ASP A 115 -69.24 59.92 6.06
C ASP A 115 -70.17 59.00 6.86
N PHE A 116 -69.92 57.71 6.84
CA PHE A 116 -70.64 56.70 7.59
C PHE A 116 -70.45 56.93 9.08
N TYR A 117 -69.23 57.10 9.52
CA TYR A 117 -68.88 57.25 10.96
C TYR A 117 -69.53 58.53 11.53
N ASP A 118 -69.45 59.67 10.82
CA ASP A 118 -70.02 60.93 11.26
C ASP A 118 -71.56 60.85 11.37
N LYS A 119 -72.23 60.18 10.46
CA LYS A 119 -73.66 59.87 10.56
C LYS A 119 -73.99 58.95 11.74
N ALA A 120 -73.20 57.92 11.91
CA ALA A 120 -73.42 56.93 12.99
C ALA A 120 -73.18 57.57 14.39
N VAL A 121 -72.25 58.48 14.53
CA VAL A 121 -72.02 59.25 15.78
C VAL A 121 -73.18 60.18 16.05
N ALA A 122 -73.75 60.86 15.00
CA ALA A 122 -74.89 61.75 15.15
C ALA A 122 -76.16 61.02 15.52
N ASP A 123 -76.43 59.84 14.93
CA ASP A 123 -77.70 59.09 15.09
C ASP A 123 -77.70 58.17 16.28
N SER A 124 -76.56 57.55 16.68
CA SER A 124 -76.48 56.43 17.60
C SER A 124 -75.58 56.63 18.82
N HIS A 125 -75.03 57.80 19.09
CA HIS A 125 -74.14 58.10 20.25
C HIS A 125 -73.02 57.05 20.41
N ILE A 126 -72.27 56.81 19.33
CA ILE A 126 -71.15 55.84 19.33
C ILE A 126 -69.95 56.45 20.07
N ASP A 127 -69.42 55.70 21.03
CA ASP A 127 -68.24 56.10 21.86
C ASP A 127 -66.99 55.31 21.43
N THR A 128 -66.75 55.15 20.14
CA THR A 128 -65.64 54.41 19.57
C THR A 128 -64.55 55.38 19.13
N GLN A 129 -63.33 55.17 19.57
CA GLN A 129 -62.16 55.97 19.11
C GLN A 129 -61.76 55.55 17.72
N VAL A 130 -61.73 56.50 16.76
CA VAL A 130 -61.22 56.29 15.39
C VAL A 130 -59.86 56.96 15.21
N ARG A 131 -58.89 56.22 14.66
CA ARG A 131 -57.55 56.71 14.33
C ARG A 131 -57.26 56.45 12.85
N PHE A 132 -56.77 57.46 12.15
CA PHE A 132 -56.33 57.30 10.75
C PHE A 132 -54.81 57.14 10.72
N GLU A 133 -54.31 56.14 10.02
CA GLU A 133 -52.90 55.89 9.84
C GLU A 133 -52.54 55.80 8.36
N GLU A 134 -51.43 56.44 7.93
CA GLU A 134 -50.98 56.38 6.54
C GLU A 134 -50.15 55.17 6.18
N GLY A 135 -50.03 54.18 7.02
CA GLY A 135 -49.40 52.88 6.83
C GLY A 135 -48.38 52.75 5.69
N ASP A 136 -47.13 53.20 5.90
CA ASP A 136 -46.03 52.99 4.97
C ASP A 136 -44.74 52.64 5.73
N ASP A 137 -44.69 51.42 6.27
CA ASP A 137 -43.50 50.80 6.87
C ASP A 137 -42.81 49.85 5.90
N ALA A 138 -42.77 50.16 4.57
CA ALA A 138 -42.16 49.30 3.58
C ALA A 138 -40.68 49.00 3.90
N ILE A 139 -39.94 49.98 4.44
CA ILE A 139 -38.55 49.80 4.84
C ILE A 139 -38.44 48.94 6.09
N TRP A 140 -39.35 49.12 7.07
CA TRP A 140 -39.37 48.33 8.29
C TRP A 140 -39.75 46.87 8.02
N ASN A 141 -40.77 46.64 7.18
CA ASN A 141 -41.18 45.32 6.75
C ASN A 141 -40.11 44.62 5.93
N PHE A 142 -39.35 45.35 5.10
CA PHE A 142 -38.17 44.79 4.39
C PHE A 142 -37.07 44.42 5.38
N LEU A 143 -36.76 45.26 6.34
CA LEU A 143 -35.73 44.96 7.37
C LEU A 143 -36.11 43.78 8.26
N VAL A 144 -37.36 43.65 8.67
CA VAL A 144 -37.84 42.52 9.46
C VAL A 144 -37.87 41.22 8.67
N SER A 145 -38.25 41.28 7.36
CA SER A 145 -38.33 40.06 6.52
C SER A 145 -36.95 39.62 6.01
N PHE A 146 -36.07 40.54 5.63
CA PHE A 146 -34.78 40.21 5.02
C PHE A 146 -33.57 40.43 5.95
N GLY A 147 -33.72 41.21 7.02
CA GLY A 147 -32.68 41.50 7.97
C GLY A 147 -32.03 40.22 8.56
N PRO A 148 -32.78 39.20 9.00
CA PRO A 148 -32.23 37.93 9.47
C PRO A 148 -31.40 37.20 8.41
N ILE A 149 -31.83 37.24 7.15
CA ILE A 149 -31.11 36.60 6.02
C ILE A 149 -29.81 37.34 5.73
N ILE A 150 -29.85 38.69 5.70
CA ILE A 150 -28.65 39.52 5.50
C ILE A 150 -27.66 39.33 6.65
N LEU A 151 -28.13 39.25 7.88
CA LEU A 151 -27.32 39.01 9.06
C LEU A 151 -26.69 37.58 9.01
N LEU A 152 -27.44 36.58 8.57
CA LEU A 152 -26.95 35.21 8.43
C LEU A 152 -25.86 35.11 7.34
N ILE A 153 -26.03 35.79 6.21
CA ILE A 153 -25.03 35.88 5.13
C ILE A 153 -23.78 36.65 5.65
N GLY A 154 -23.96 37.72 6.41
CA GLY A 154 -22.86 38.47 7.01
C GLY A 154 -22.05 37.62 8.02
N VAL A 155 -22.73 36.90 8.88
CA VAL A 155 -22.10 35.97 9.82
C VAL A 155 -21.40 34.83 9.10
N TRP A 156 -22.04 34.28 8.05
CA TRP A 156 -21.44 33.23 7.23
C TRP A 156 -20.16 33.74 6.51
N MET A 157 -20.21 34.93 5.94
CA MET A 157 -19.06 35.55 5.27
C MET A 157 -17.96 35.92 6.28
N PHE A 158 -18.32 36.36 7.51
CA PHE A 158 -17.36 36.60 8.60
C PHE A 158 -16.70 35.32 9.10
N LEU A 159 -17.48 34.25 9.29
CA LEU A 159 -16.96 32.92 9.65
C LEU A 159 -16.06 32.34 8.55
N MET A 160 -16.43 32.44 7.30
CA MET A 160 -15.60 32.05 6.15
C MET A 160 -14.28 32.84 6.13
N ARG A 161 -14.33 34.15 6.37
CA ARG A 161 -13.14 35.00 6.42
C ARG A 161 -12.24 34.66 7.62
N ARG A 162 -12.82 34.29 8.75
CA ARG A 162 -12.08 33.86 9.96
C ARG A 162 -11.51 32.45 9.84
N MET A 163 -12.19 31.53 9.17
CA MET A 163 -11.66 30.19 8.82
C MET A 163 -10.55 30.26 7.78
N SER A 164 -10.55 31.30 6.92
CA SER A 164 -9.51 31.53 5.91
C SER A 164 -8.27 32.24 6.47
N GLY A 165 -8.30 32.77 7.68
CA GLY A 165 -7.27 33.65 8.26
C GLY A 165 -6.33 32.99 9.28
N GLY A 166 -6.32 31.67 9.41
CA GLY A 166 -5.43 30.92 10.31
C GLY A 166 -4.44 30.06 9.54
N THR A 167 -3.18 30.51 9.49
CA THR A 167 -2.00 29.83 8.95
C THR A 167 -1.97 29.59 7.42
N GLY A 168 -1.45 30.56 6.67
CA GLY A 168 -0.62 30.31 5.47
C GLY A 168 -1.20 29.53 4.29
N ALA A 169 -2.53 29.41 4.16
CA ALA A 169 -3.12 28.77 2.99
C ALA A 169 -3.92 29.84 2.23
N GLY A 170 -3.42 30.25 1.07
CA GLY A 170 -4.13 31.05 0.07
C GLY A 170 -5.44 30.40 -0.37
N PRO A 171 -6.24 31.01 -1.26
CA PRO A 171 -7.58 30.56 -1.66
C PRO A 171 -7.51 29.23 -2.45
N GLY A 172 -7.31 28.10 -1.75
CA GLY A 172 -7.07 26.79 -2.35
C GLY A 172 -7.67 25.60 -1.60
N GLY A 173 -8.41 25.81 -0.52
CA GLY A 173 -8.85 24.72 0.36
C GLY A 173 -9.77 23.66 -0.27
N VAL A 174 -10.50 23.97 -1.32
CA VAL A 174 -11.37 23.02 -2.07
C VAL A 174 -10.69 22.54 -3.35
N PHE A 175 -9.71 23.28 -3.87
CA PHE A 175 -8.95 22.94 -5.10
C PHE A 175 -7.61 22.24 -4.84
N SER A 176 -7.25 21.92 -3.60
CA SER A 176 -5.99 21.23 -3.28
C SER A 176 -6.04 19.70 -3.48
N VAL A 177 -7.18 19.14 -3.83
CA VAL A 177 -7.37 17.68 -4.07
C VAL A 177 -6.49 17.18 -5.23
N GLY A 178 -6.15 18.04 -6.19
CA GLY A 178 -5.30 17.70 -7.34
C GLY A 178 -3.80 17.94 -7.14
N LYS A 179 -3.33 18.36 -5.95
CA LYS A 179 -1.89 18.55 -5.72
C LYS A 179 -1.22 17.23 -5.38
N ALA A 180 -0.08 16.97 -6.01
CA ALA A 180 0.75 15.83 -5.67
C ALA A 180 1.24 15.93 -4.22
N LYS A 181 0.97 14.91 -3.41
CA LYS A 181 1.55 14.73 -2.08
C LYS A 181 2.88 13.94 -2.19
N ALA A 182 3.69 14.23 -3.21
CA ALA A 182 4.97 13.57 -3.37
C ALA A 182 5.83 13.81 -2.12
N GLN A 183 6.38 12.74 -1.57
CA GLN A 183 7.36 12.86 -0.50
C GLN A 183 8.65 13.40 -1.13
N LEU A 184 8.99 14.63 -0.78
CA LEU A 184 10.24 15.24 -1.18
C LEU A 184 11.29 14.91 -0.11
N PHE A 185 12.30 14.16 -0.49
CA PHE A 185 13.52 14.00 0.30
C PHE A 185 14.51 15.07 -0.18
N ASP A 186 14.63 16.15 0.60
CA ASP A 186 15.53 17.28 0.28
C ASP A 186 16.93 17.01 0.82
N LYS A 187 17.92 17.68 0.22
CA LYS A 187 19.36 17.50 0.48
C LYS A 187 19.77 17.65 1.95
N ASP A 188 19.00 18.37 2.75
CA ASP A 188 19.47 18.90 4.04
C ASP A 188 18.91 18.21 5.30
N ASN A 189 17.91 17.36 5.22
CA ASN A 189 17.14 16.91 6.41
C ASN A 189 17.11 15.41 6.71
N ASP A 190 17.53 14.51 5.80
CA ASP A 190 17.44 13.07 6.02
C ASP A 190 18.80 12.36 5.89
N ARG A 191 18.98 11.26 6.62
CA ARG A 191 20.13 10.37 6.42
C ARG A 191 20.14 9.93 4.95
N LYS A 192 21.15 10.39 4.22
CA LYS A 192 21.32 10.01 2.80
C LYS A 192 21.59 8.52 2.71
N VAL A 193 20.73 7.83 2.01
CA VAL A 193 20.95 6.43 1.60
C VAL A 193 21.89 6.45 0.41
N THR A 194 22.98 5.69 0.47
CA THR A 194 23.98 5.57 -0.60
C THR A 194 24.14 4.11 -1.03
N PHE A 195 24.94 3.83 -2.06
CA PHE A 195 25.21 2.45 -2.47
C PHE A 195 25.90 1.60 -1.38
N LYS A 196 26.48 2.21 -0.36
CA LYS A 196 27.03 1.50 0.81
C LYS A 196 25.96 0.90 1.72
N ASP A 197 24.74 1.44 1.65
CA ASP A 197 23.59 0.97 2.43
C ASP A 197 22.77 -0.11 1.67
N VAL A 198 23.10 -0.33 0.39
CA VAL A 198 22.52 -1.37 -0.46
C VAL A 198 23.52 -2.50 -0.55
N ALA A 199 23.21 -3.63 0.05
CA ALA A 199 24.01 -4.85 -0.07
C ALA A 199 23.58 -5.64 -1.32
N GLY A 200 24.52 -6.36 -1.93
CA GLY A 200 24.28 -7.11 -3.17
C GLY A 200 23.92 -6.24 -4.36
N LEU A 201 23.18 -6.80 -5.31
CA LEU A 201 22.68 -6.14 -6.54
C LEU A 201 23.81 -5.54 -7.40
N ALA A 202 24.89 -6.29 -7.58
CA ALA A 202 26.10 -5.78 -8.25
C ALA A 202 25.81 -5.30 -9.67
N GLU A 203 25.08 -6.08 -10.47
CA GLU A 203 24.73 -5.76 -11.85
C GLU A 203 23.76 -4.58 -11.92
N ALA A 204 22.72 -4.58 -11.08
CA ALA A 204 21.77 -3.48 -11.04
C ALA A 204 22.42 -2.17 -10.58
N LYS A 205 23.39 -2.22 -9.64
CA LYS A 205 24.18 -1.06 -9.24
C LYS A 205 25.01 -0.53 -10.40
N GLN A 206 25.69 -1.39 -11.14
CA GLN A 206 26.49 -1.00 -12.29
C GLN A 206 25.64 -0.28 -13.34
N GLU A 207 24.45 -0.78 -13.65
CA GLU A 207 23.52 -0.12 -14.57
C GLU A 207 23.05 1.25 -14.10
N VAL A 208 22.74 1.38 -12.78
CA VAL A 208 22.30 2.67 -12.23
C VAL A 208 23.44 3.65 -11.98
N GLU A 209 24.69 3.19 -11.87
CA GLU A 209 25.89 4.06 -11.77
C GLU A 209 26.06 4.94 -13.02
N GLU A 210 25.66 4.45 -14.18
CA GLU A 210 25.61 5.29 -15.38
C GLU A 210 24.65 6.47 -15.21
N ILE A 211 23.49 6.23 -14.60
CA ILE A 211 22.50 7.27 -14.29
C ILE A 211 23.08 8.29 -13.29
N VAL A 212 23.77 7.82 -12.26
CA VAL A 212 24.45 8.68 -11.27
C VAL A 212 25.55 9.50 -11.94
N SER A 213 26.40 8.87 -12.75
CA SER A 213 27.50 9.53 -13.47
C SER A 213 26.96 10.61 -14.41
N PHE A 214 25.85 10.34 -15.07
CA PHE A 214 25.17 11.29 -15.92
C PHE A 214 24.62 12.50 -15.12
N LEU A 215 23.93 12.26 -14.00
CA LEU A 215 23.39 13.34 -13.17
C LEU A 215 24.50 14.23 -12.56
N LYS A 216 25.67 13.64 -12.29
CA LYS A 216 26.85 14.37 -11.79
C LYS A 216 27.55 15.17 -12.91
N ASN A 217 27.69 14.59 -14.09
CA ASN A 217 28.49 15.15 -15.20
C ASN A 217 27.77 14.99 -16.55
N PRO A 218 26.69 15.74 -16.82
CA PRO A 218 25.91 15.58 -18.06
C PRO A 218 26.69 15.95 -19.33
N GLU A 219 27.63 16.90 -19.24
CA GLU A 219 28.41 17.41 -20.38
C GLU A 219 29.24 16.30 -21.04
N LYS A 220 29.87 15.43 -20.27
CA LYS A 220 30.70 14.31 -20.76
C LYS A 220 29.95 13.41 -21.77
N TYR A 221 28.64 13.24 -21.61
CA TYR A 221 27.83 12.37 -22.46
C TYR A 221 27.26 13.13 -23.67
N THR A 222 26.91 14.40 -23.49
CA THR A 222 26.36 15.22 -24.56
C THR A 222 27.38 15.66 -25.60
N GLU A 223 28.63 15.87 -25.23
CA GLU A 223 29.76 16.16 -26.14
C GLU A 223 29.99 15.04 -27.14
N LEU A 224 29.79 13.79 -26.74
CA LEU A 224 29.92 12.63 -27.61
C LEU A 224 28.67 12.32 -28.44
N GLY A 225 27.62 13.16 -28.33
CA GLY A 225 26.33 12.95 -29.03
C GLY A 225 25.42 11.89 -28.37
N GLY A 226 25.76 11.43 -27.18
CA GLY A 226 24.97 10.48 -26.41
C GLY A 226 23.63 11.07 -26.00
N LYS A 227 22.54 10.30 -26.15
CA LYS A 227 21.22 10.64 -25.64
C LYS A 227 21.04 10.03 -24.26
N ILE A 228 20.59 10.83 -23.33
CA ILE A 228 20.35 10.46 -21.95
C ILE A 228 19.09 9.62 -21.86
N PRO A 229 19.07 8.49 -21.16
CA PRO A 229 17.85 7.78 -20.87
C PRO A 229 16.93 8.67 -20.02
N LYS A 230 15.69 8.89 -20.48
CA LYS A 230 14.70 9.70 -19.75
C LYS A 230 14.14 8.95 -18.56
N GLY A 231 14.13 7.62 -18.60
CA GLY A 231 13.62 6.79 -17.56
C GLY A 231 14.18 5.38 -17.53
N ALA A 232 14.24 4.79 -16.34
CA ALA A 232 14.57 3.39 -16.14
C ALA A 232 13.50 2.70 -15.30
N LEU A 233 13.20 1.45 -15.65
CA LEU A 233 12.22 0.61 -14.97
C LEU A 233 12.95 -0.47 -14.16
N LEU A 234 12.77 -0.46 -12.85
CA LEU A 234 13.26 -1.50 -11.95
C LEU A 234 12.23 -2.64 -11.90
N VAL A 235 12.62 -3.81 -12.36
CA VAL A 235 11.74 -4.99 -12.47
C VAL A 235 12.26 -6.09 -11.57
N GLY A 236 11.38 -6.69 -10.77
CA GLY A 236 11.78 -7.86 -9.97
C GLY A 236 10.77 -8.22 -8.88
N PRO A 237 10.98 -9.33 -8.17
CA PRO A 237 10.11 -9.77 -7.09
C PRO A 237 9.95 -8.73 -5.96
N PRO A 238 8.88 -8.80 -5.15
CA PRO A 238 8.73 -7.91 -4.00
C PRO A 238 9.85 -8.14 -2.97
N GLY A 239 10.24 -7.08 -2.26
CA GLY A 239 11.24 -7.19 -1.20
C GLY A 239 12.71 -7.21 -1.65
N THR A 240 13.01 -7.16 -2.96
CA THR A 240 14.38 -7.20 -3.49
C THR A 240 15.14 -5.87 -3.38
N GLY A 241 14.54 -4.81 -2.83
CA GLY A 241 15.23 -3.55 -2.57
C GLY A 241 15.11 -2.50 -3.67
N LYS A 242 14.18 -2.62 -4.64
CA LYS A 242 13.98 -1.65 -5.75
C LYS A 242 13.84 -0.21 -5.28
N THR A 243 12.99 0.03 -4.30
CA THR A 243 12.77 1.36 -3.70
C THR A 243 14.02 1.87 -2.97
N LEU A 244 14.77 0.98 -2.30
CA LEU A 244 16.02 1.30 -1.62
C LEU A 244 17.10 1.68 -2.64
N LEU A 245 17.23 0.94 -3.73
CA LEU A 245 18.16 1.22 -4.82
C LEU A 245 17.87 2.59 -5.45
N ALA A 246 16.60 2.90 -5.74
CA ALA A 246 16.21 4.20 -6.29
C ALA A 246 16.58 5.37 -5.35
N LYS A 247 16.40 5.20 -4.03
CA LYS A 247 16.85 6.19 -3.03
C LYS A 247 18.36 6.32 -3.01
N ALA A 248 19.08 5.20 -3.11
CA ALA A 248 20.55 5.20 -3.13
C ALA A 248 21.11 5.91 -4.36
N VAL A 249 20.49 5.75 -5.53
CA VAL A 249 20.84 6.48 -6.76
C VAL A 249 20.76 8.00 -6.54
N ALA A 250 19.68 8.47 -5.93
CA ALA A 250 19.49 9.90 -5.65
C ALA A 250 20.48 10.42 -4.60
N GLY A 251 20.73 9.63 -3.56
CA GLY A 251 21.72 9.96 -2.52
C GLY A 251 23.15 10.01 -3.05
N GLU A 252 23.50 9.06 -3.91
CA GLU A 252 24.81 9.00 -4.56
C GLU A 252 25.02 10.13 -5.57
N ALA A 253 23.97 10.45 -6.35
CA ALA A 253 23.98 11.59 -7.27
C ALA A 253 23.87 12.95 -6.57
N ASN A 254 23.49 12.96 -5.29
CA ASN A 254 23.26 14.16 -4.48
C ASN A 254 22.20 15.11 -5.09
N VAL A 255 21.11 14.55 -5.59
CA VAL A 255 19.98 15.27 -6.21
C VAL A 255 18.69 15.09 -5.40
N PRO A 256 17.72 16.02 -5.52
CA PRO A 256 16.40 15.86 -4.91
C PRO A 256 15.69 14.59 -5.41
N PHE A 257 14.96 13.93 -4.49
CA PHE A 257 14.23 12.70 -4.78
C PHE A 257 12.73 12.90 -4.49
N PHE A 258 11.91 12.78 -5.53
CA PHE A 258 10.45 12.81 -5.44
C PHE A 258 9.94 11.38 -5.47
N SER A 259 9.25 10.93 -4.43
CA SER A 259 8.68 9.58 -4.38
C SER A 259 7.16 9.64 -4.34
N LEU A 260 6.52 8.85 -5.20
CA LEU A 260 5.09 8.66 -5.28
C LEU A 260 4.78 7.18 -5.56
N SER A 261 3.67 6.67 -5.04
CA SER A 261 3.16 5.35 -5.42
C SER A 261 2.27 5.46 -6.66
N GLY A 262 2.29 4.45 -7.54
CA GLY A 262 1.35 4.34 -8.65
C GLY A 262 -0.11 4.37 -8.19
N SER A 263 -0.40 3.85 -7.01
CA SER A 263 -1.73 3.91 -6.39
C SER A 263 -2.20 5.34 -6.08
N ASP A 264 -1.29 6.28 -5.82
CA ASP A 264 -1.63 7.69 -5.56
C ASP A 264 -2.21 8.41 -6.79
N PHE A 265 -2.01 7.85 -7.97
CA PHE A 265 -2.60 8.35 -9.20
C PHE A 265 -4.01 7.80 -9.46
N VAL A 266 -4.41 6.72 -8.76
CA VAL A 266 -5.70 6.08 -8.95
C VAL A 266 -6.67 6.62 -7.90
N GLU A 267 -7.53 7.54 -8.33
CA GLU A 267 -8.54 8.17 -7.48
C GLU A 267 -9.94 7.91 -8.05
N MET A 268 -10.96 8.05 -7.20
CA MET A 268 -12.36 7.90 -7.64
C MET A 268 -12.88 9.10 -8.45
N PHE A 269 -12.21 10.23 -8.38
CA PHE A 269 -12.63 11.46 -9.07
C PHE A 269 -11.88 11.64 -10.38
N VAL A 270 -12.63 11.79 -11.46
CA VAL A 270 -12.11 11.96 -12.82
C VAL A 270 -11.16 13.17 -12.92
N GLY A 271 -9.98 12.96 -13.48
CA GLY A 271 -8.97 13.99 -13.74
C GLY A 271 -8.05 14.34 -12.58
N VAL A 272 -8.29 13.81 -11.37
CA VAL A 272 -7.43 14.07 -10.20
C VAL A 272 -6.06 13.41 -10.36
N GLY A 273 -6.00 12.17 -10.82
CA GLY A 273 -4.75 11.46 -11.08
C GLY A 273 -3.89 12.17 -12.12
N ALA A 274 -4.48 12.56 -13.23
CA ALA A 274 -3.81 13.35 -14.27
C ALA A 274 -3.32 14.70 -13.77
N SER A 275 -4.09 15.37 -12.89
CA SER A 275 -3.69 16.64 -12.28
C SER A 275 -2.49 16.49 -11.34
N ARG A 276 -2.46 15.41 -10.53
CA ARG A 276 -1.30 15.08 -9.68
C ARG A 276 -0.06 14.80 -10.51
N GLY A 277 -0.21 14.06 -11.63
CA GLY A 277 0.89 13.83 -12.56
C GLY A 277 1.50 15.14 -13.05
N ARG A 278 0.69 16.04 -13.58
CA ARG A 278 1.15 17.37 -14.04
C ARG A 278 1.85 18.17 -12.96
N ASP A 279 1.29 18.17 -11.75
CA ASP A 279 1.87 18.92 -10.62
C ASP A 279 3.21 18.34 -10.19
N LEU A 280 3.34 16.99 -10.11
CA LEU A 280 4.59 16.30 -9.83
C LEU A 280 5.69 16.66 -10.83
N PHE A 281 5.40 16.52 -12.12
CA PHE A 281 6.38 16.81 -13.16
C PHE A 281 6.73 18.29 -13.26
N ARG A 282 5.81 19.20 -12.96
CA ARG A 282 6.09 20.65 -12.85
C ARG A 282 7.07 20.92 -11.69
N GLN A 283 6.83 20.32 -10.49
CA GLN A 283 7.73 20.47 -9.34
C GLN A 283 9.12 19.87 -9.63
N ALA A 284 9.17 18.73 -10.32
CA ALA A 284 10.43 18.11 -10.73
C ALA A 284 11.23 19.00 -11.69
N LYS A 285 10.56 19.64 -12.66
CA LYS A 285 11.20 20.62 -13.57
C LYS A 285 11.77 21.82 -12.82
N GLU A 286 11.04 22.33 -11.82
CA GLU A 286 11.48 23.46 -10.99
C GLU A 286 12.71 23.15 -10.14
N LYS A 287 12.89 21.85 -9.75
CA LYS A 287 13.99 21.37 -8.90
C LYS A 287 15.04 20.53 -9.64
N SER A 288 15.11 20.66 -10.97
CA SER A 288 16.12 19.96 -11.79
C SER A 288 17.57 20.45 -11.41
N PRO A 289 18.60 19.54 -11.37
CA PRO A 289 18.52 18.09 -11.62
C PRO A 289 17.89 17.32 -10.45
N CYS A 290 17.02 16.35 -10.77
CA CYS A 290 16.31 15.55 -9.76
C CYS A 290 15.91 14.17 -10.29
N ILE A 291 15.53 13.29 -9.37
CA ILE A 291 14.93 11.98 -9.68
C ILE A 291 13.47 11.97 -9.26
N VAL A 292 12.59 11.51 -10.15
CA VAL A 292 11.19 11.19 -9.86
C VAL A 292 11.08 9.68 -9.80
N PHE A 293 10.65 9.15 -8.67
CA PHE A 293 10.45 7.73 -8.46
C PHE A 293 8.96 7.39 -8.33
N ILE A 294 8.51 6.45 -9.15
CA ILE A 294 7.13 5.95 -9.14
C ILE A 294 7.17 4.48 -8.76
N ASP A 295 6.78 4.18 -7.51
CA ASP A 295 6.68 2.79 -7.06
C ASP A 295 5.36 2.16 -7.52
N GLU A 296 5.35 0.84 -7.73
CA GLU A 296 4.17 0.10 -8.18
C GLU A 296 3.51 0.72 -9.43
N ILE A 297 4.31 1.02 -10.45
CA ILE A 297 3.82 1.67 -11.68
C ILE A 297 2.72 0.87 -12.38
N ASP A 298 2.64 -0.43 -12.16
CA ASP A 298 1.60 -1.33 -12.67
C ASP A 298 0.19 -0.98 -12.17
N ALA A 299 0.06 -0.25 -11.07
CA ALA A 299 -1.23 0.28 -10.63
C ALA A 299 -1.88 1.21 -11.68
N VAL A 300 -1.06 1.98 -12.41
CA VAL A 300 -1.51 2.92 -13.46
C VAL A 300 -1.21 2.39 -14.85
N GLY A 301 -0.05 1.74 -15.03
CA GLY A 301 0.54 1.35 -16.31
C GLY A 301 0.05 0.05 -16.92
N ARG A 302 -1.00 -0.59 -16.38
CA ARG A 302 -1.50 -1.88 -16.86
C ARG A 302 -2.06 -1.78 -18.27
N ALA A 303 -1.70 -2.75 -19.14
CA ALA A 303 -2.21 -2.88 -20.49
C ALA A 303 -3.74 -3.05 -20.53
N ARG A 304 -4.35 -2.59 -21.62
CA ARG A 304 -5.80 -2.64 -21.86
C ARG A 304 -6.28 -4.09 -21.93
N GLY A 305 -7.14 -4.49 -20.99
CA GLY A 305 -7.80 -5.78 -21.04
C GLY A 305 -8.95 -5.80 -22.06
N LYS A 306 -9.14 -6.90 -22.79
CA LYS A 306 -10.26 -7.07 -23.74
C LYS A 306 -11.64 -7.16 -23.06
N ASN A 307 -11.68 -7.33 -21.74
CA ASN A 307 -12.93 -7.40 -20.95
C ASN A 307 -13.13 -6.11 -20.17
N ALA A 308 -13.64 -5.08 -20.84
CA ALA A 308 -13.97 -3.80 -20.24
C ALA A 308 -15.29 -3.87 -19.46
N ASN A 309 -15.21 -3.98 -18.14
CA ASN A 309 -16.25 -3.42 -17.28
C ASN A 309 -16.08 -1.90 -17.28
N MET A 310 -17.02 -1.20 -17.91
CA MET A 310 -16.86 0.09 -18.60
C MET A 310 -16.51 1.33 -17.74
N ASN A 311 -16.49 1.32 -16.42
CA ASN A 311 -16.44 2.60 -15.67
C ASN A 311 -15.21 2.84 -14.79
N SER A 312 -14.36 1.85 -14.55
CA SER A 312 -13.13 2.04 -13.73
C SER A 312 -11.83 2.14 -14.53
N ASN A 313 -11.87 1.82 -15.84
CA ASN A 313 -10.68 1.82 -16.69
C ASN A 313 -10.39 3.19 -17.32
N ASP A 314 -11.40 4.04 -17.55
CA ASP A 314 -11.24 5.31 -18.25
C ASP A 314 -10.33 6.29 -17.48
N GLU A 315 -10.43 6.33 -16.15
CA GLU A 315 -9.61 7.22 -15.32
C GLU A 315 -8.14 6.79 -15.30
N ARG A 316 -7.88 5.50 -15.22
CA ARG A 316 -6.52 4.95 -15.31
C ARG A 316 -5.88 5.26 -16.65
N GLU A 317 -6.62 5.05 -17.74
CA GLU A 317 -6.15 5.34 -19.09
C GLU A 317 -5.85 6.84 -19.30
N ASN A 318 -6.71 7.70 -18.79
CA ASN A 318 -6.49 9.16 -18.82
C ASN A 318 -5.23 9.54 -18.06
N THR A 319 -5.04 8.96 -16.88
CA THR A 319 -3.85 9.19 -16.07
C THR A 319 -2.59 8.66 -16.73
N LEU A 320 -2.64 7.43 -17.29
CA LEU A 320 -1.54 6.86 -18.06
C LEU A 320 -1.18 7.73 -19.26
N ASN A 321 -2.16 8.15 -20.06
CA ASN A 321 -1.93 9.01 -21.21
C ASN A 321 -1.31 10.36 -20.81
N GLN A 322 -1.74 10.92 -19.67
CA GLN A 322 -1.13 12.14 -19.14
C GLN A 322 0.32 11.89 -18.73
N LEU A 323 0.61 10.78 -18.02
CA LEU A 323 1.96 10.40 -17.63
C LEU A 323 2.88 10.28 -18.87
N LEU A 324 2.41 9.57 -19.90
CA LEU A 324 3.14 9.42 -21.17
C LEU A 324 3.40 10.78 -21.84
N THR A 325 2.40 11.66 -21.84
CA THR A 325 2.52 13.01 -22.40
C THR A 325 3.55 13.85 -21.64
N GLU A 326 3.55 13.80 -20.32
CA GLU A 326 4.54 14.50 -19.50
C GLU A 326 5.96 13.96 -19.73
N MET A 327 6.13 12.63 -19.84
CA MET A 327 7.43 12.00 -20.17
C MET A 327 7.93 12.42 -21.55
N ASP A 328 7.05 12.47 -22.56
CA ASP A 328 7.41 12.89 -23.91
C ASP A 328 7.75 14.40 -23.95
N GLY A 329 7.10 15.19 -23.09
CA GLY A 329 7.32 16.64 -22.96
C GLY A 329 8.63 17.05 -22.27
N PHE A 330 9.45 16.11 -21.80
CA PHE A 330 10.82 16.39 -21.36
C PHE A 330 11.76 16.54 -22.54
N GLY A 331 12.47 17.65 -22.62
CA GLY A 331 13.62 17.79 -23.53
C GLY A 331 14.74 16.82 -23.14
N SER A 332 15.58 16.43 -24.09
CA SER A 332 16.68 15.48 -23.88
C SER A 332 17.71 15.93 -22.81
N ASN A 333 17.66 17.19 -22.36
CA ASN A 333 18.62 17.76 -21.41
C ASN A 333 17.91 18.39 -20.18
N SER A 334 16.73 17.92 -19.81
CA SER A 334 15.96 18.50 -18.70
C SER A 334 16.55 18.25 -17.30
N GLY A 335 17.54 17.36 -17.19
CA GLY A 335 18.11 16.97 -15.87
C GLY A 335 17.16 16.21 -14.96
N VAL A 336 15.97 15.82 -15.43
CA VAL A 336 14.99 15.03 -14.68
C VAL A 336 15.04 13.59 -15.20
N ILE A 337 15.31 12.65 -14.30
CA ILE A 337 15.27 11.21 -14.61
C ILE A 337 14.10 10.57 -13.86
N ILE A 338 13.34 9.75 -14.56
CA ILE A 338 12.20 9.04 -14.02
C ILE A 338 12.62 7.60 -13.74
N LEU A 339 12.60 7.18 -12.48
CA LEU A 339 12.74 5.79 -12.11
C LEU A 339 11.36 5.24 -11.76
N ALA A 340 11.02 4.06 -12.25
CA ALA A 340 9.81 3.38 -11.84
C ALA A 340 10.14 1.98 -11.34
N ALA A 341 9.31 1.43 -10.45
CA ALA A 341 9.45 0.06 -10.00
C ALA A 341 8.14 -0.72 -10.22
N THR A 342 8.29 -1.98 -10.56
CA THR A 342 7.17 -2.93 -10.67
C THR A 342 7.59 -4.33 -10.28
N ASN A 343 6.65 -5.10 -9.76
CA ASN A 343 6.82 -6.54 -9.55
C ASN A 343 6.31 -7.35 -10.76
N ARG A 344 5.61 -6.70 -11.70
CA ARG A 344 4.94 -7.35 -12.83
C ARG A 344 5.09 -6.56 -14.12
N ALA A 345 6.25 -6.70 -14.75
CA ALA A 345 6.50 -6.05 -16.04
C ALA A 345 5.63 -6.63 -17.18
N ASP A 346 5.19 -7.88 -17.03
CA ASP A 346 4.35 -8.62 -17.98
C ASP A 346 3.01 -7.95 -18.27
N ILE A 347 2.45 -7.25 -17.29
CA ILE A 347 1.13 -6.59 -17.42
C ILE A 347 1.19 -5.14 -17.87
N LEU A 348 2.40 -4.56 -17.99
CA LEU A 348 2.54 -3.15 -18.36
C LEU A 348 2.18 -2.89 -19.83
N ASP A 349 1.63 -1.71 -20.09
CA ASP A 349 1.38 -1.23 -21.44
C ASP A 349 2.72 -1.03 -22.18
N LYS A 350 2.83 -1.62 -23.36
CA LYS A 350 4.03 -1.51 -24.21
C LYS A 350 4.39 -0.07 -24.57
N ALA A 351 3.45 0.86 -24.47
CA ALA A 351 3.71 2.27 -24.70
C ALA A 351 4.65 2.88 -23.66
N LEU A 352 4.66 2.37 -22.41
CA LEU A 352 5.61 2.79 -21.38
C LEU A 352 7.05 2.38 -21.69
N LEU A 353 7.24 1.24 -22.37
CA LEU A 353 8.54 0.64 -22.66
C LEU A 353 9.17 1.12 -23.98
N ARG A 354 8.58 2.16 -24.61
CA ARG A 354 9.13 2.74 -25.85
C ARG A 354 10.31 3.65 -25.56
N ALA A 355 11.23 3.75 -26.54
CA ALA A 355 12.34 4.67 -26.48
C ALA A 355 11.89 6.11 -26.19
N GLY A 356 12.60 6.77 -25.28
CA GLY A 356 12.28 8.10 -24.78
C GLY A 356 11.31 8.12 -23.57
N ARG A 357 10.96 6.94 -23.02
CA ARG A 357 10.17 6.75 -21.79
C ARG A 357 10.96 5.86 -20.83
N PHE A 358 10.51 4.63 -20.54
CA PHE A 358 11.29 3.64 -19.80
C PHE A 358 12.06 2.76 -20.81
N ASP A 359 13.09 3.32 -21.36
CA ASP A 359 13.91 2.67 -22.40
C ASP A 359 14.96 1.70 -21.82
N ARG A 360 15.20 1.76 -20.52
CA ARG A 360 16.02 0.78 -19.79
C ARG A 360 15.17 -0.02 -18.82
N GLN A 361 15.35 -1.33 -18.82
CA GLN A 361 14.77 -2.24 -17.84
C GLN A 361 15.91 -2.85 -17.05
N ILE A 362 15.94 -2.55 -15.76
CA ILE A 362 16.96 -3.02 -14.82
C ILE A 362 16.33 -4.12 -13.98
N HIS A 363 16.84 -5.33 -14.13
CA HIS A 363 16.36 -6.48 -13.39
C HIS A 363 16.96 -6.51 -11.99
N VAL A 364 16.09 -6.63 -10.99
CA VAL A 364 16.43 -6.71 -9.57
C VAL A 364 15.93 -8.06 -9.07
N GLU A 365 16.78 -9.07 -9.22
CA GLU A 365 16.44 -10.45 -8.89
C GLU A 365 16.50 -10.75 -7.39
N LEU A 366 16.12 -11.96 -7.01
CA LEU A 366 16.34 -12.44 -5.65
C LEU A 366 17.84 -12.60 -5.42
N PRO A 367 18.34 -12.27 -4.21
CA PRO A 367 19.77 -12.31 -3.92
C PRO A 367 20.31 -13.74 -3.91
N ASP A 368 21.48 -13.91 -4.48
CA ASP A 368 22.26 -15.15 -4.40
C ASP A 368 22.86 -15.38 -2.99
N LEU A 369 23.58 -16.47 -2.79
CA LEU A 369 24.20 -16.81 -1.51
C LEU A 369 25.12 -15.70 -0.97
N ASN A 370 25.97 -15.13 -1.83
CA ASN A 370 26.94 -14.10 -1.43
C ASN A 370 26.23 -12.78 -1.11
N GLU A 371 25.27 -12.41 -1.94
CA GLU A 371 24.47 -11.22 -1.74
C GLU A 371 23.62 -11.34 -0.46
N ARG A 372 23.03 -12.52 -0.16
CA ARG A 372 22.34 -12.73 1.13
C ARG A 372 23.27 -12.58 2.32
N LYS A 373 24.51 -13.08 2.21
CA LYS A 373 25.54 -12.88 3.24
C LYS A 373 25.81 -11.40 3.49
N GLU A 374 25.94 -10.60 2.43
CA GLU A 374 26.12 -9.15 2.54
C GLU A 374 24.90 -8.47 3.17
N ILE A 375 23.67 -8.87 2.74
CA ILE A 375 22.42 -8.35 3.26
C ILE A 375 22.29 -8.66 4.77
N PHE A 376 22.60 -9.90 5.20
CA PHE A 376 22.69 -10.22 6.62
C PHE A 376 23.70 -9.32 7.33
N GLY A 377 24.88 -9.10 6.74
CA GLY A 377 25.89 -8.21 7.30
C GLY A 377 25.38 -6.79 7.56
N VAL A 378 24.49 -6.27 6.71
CA VAL A 378 23.85 -4.96 6.92
C VAL A 378 22.80 -5.02 8.04
N HIS A 379 21.92 -6.03 8.03
CA HIS A 379 20.82 -6.12 8.99
C HIS A 379 21.22 -6.60 10.38
N LEU A 380 22.36 -7.26 10.51
CA LEU A 380 22.93 -7.67 11.80
C LEU A 380 23.60 -6.50 12.55
N ARG A 381 24.07 -5.44 11.87
CA ARG A 381 24.76 -4.29 12.51
C ARG A 381 24.01 -3.67 13.70
N PRO A 382 22.69 -3.44 13.66
CA PRO A 382 21.96 -2.85 14.78
C PRO A 382 21.63 -3.84 15.89
N ILE A 383 21.86 -5.16 15.70
CA ILE A 383 21.45 -6.24 16.60
C ILE A 383 22.63 -6.66 17.48
N LYS A 384 22.36 -6.91 18.76
CA LYS A 384 23.35 -7.48 19.68
C LYS A 384 23.40 -9.00 19.48
N ILE A 385 24.30 -9.45 18.65
CA ILE A 385 24.49 -10.88 18.36
C ILE A 385 25.58 -11.49 19.24
N ASP A 386 25.48 -12.81 19.44
CA ASP A 386 26.50 -13.66 20.06
C ASP A 386 27.55 -14.10 19.02
N GLU A 387 28.72 -14.53 19.47
CA GLU A 387 29.82 -15.06 18.62
C GLU A 387 29.39 -16.31 17.80
N SER A 388 28.35 -17.01 18.22
CA SER A 388 27.79 -18.17 17.51
C SER A 388 27.09 -17.81 16.20
N VAL A 389 26.81 -16.53 15.93
CA VAL A 389 26.04 -16.07 14.78
C VAL A 389 26.98 -15.77 13.62
N ASP A 390 26.89 -16.57 12.58
CA ASP A 390 27.62 -16.39 11.34
C ASP A 390 26.67 -16.02 10.19
N ALA A 391 26.96 -14.90 9.53
CA ALA A 391 26.18 -14.41 8.40
C ALA A 391 26.16 -15.38 7.21
N GLU A 392 27.27 -16.10 6.98
CA GLU A 392 27.36 -17.09 5.92
C GLU A 392 26.46 -18.30 6.20
N PHE A 393 26.49 -18.79 7.44
CA PHE A 393 25.58 -19.84 7.88
C PHE A 393 24.12 -19.43 7.68
N LEU A 394 23.74 -18.21 8.11
CA LEU A 394 22.37 -17.71 7.95
C LEU A 394 21.97 -17.57 6.47
N ALA A 395 22.88 -17.11 5.62
CA ALA A 395 22.64 -17.02 4.17
C ALA A 395 22.38 -18.39 3.53
N ARG A 396 23.10 -19.44 4.00
CA ARG A 396 22.86 -20.81 3.57
C ARG A 396 21.49 -21.36 3.99
N GLN A 397 20.99 -20.94 5.16
CA GLN A 397 19.70 -21.39 5.69
C GLN A 397 18.49 -20.65 5.10
N THR A 398 18.69 -19.64 4.27
CA THR A 398 17.64 -18.77 3.72
C THR A 398 17.68 -18.67 2.19
N PRO A 399 17.73 -19.79 1.44
CA PRO A 399 17.70 -19.75 -0.02
C PRO A 399 16.36 -19.19 -0.51
N GLY A 400 16.40 -18.36 -1.55
CA GLY A 400 15.21 -17.72 -2.14
C GLY A 400 14.58 -16.62 -1.29
N PHE A 401 15.20 -16.20 -0.18
CA PHE A 401 14.71 -15.08 0.62
C PHE A 401 15.10 -13.76 -0.04
N SER A 402 14.16 -12.85 -0.07
CA SER A 402 14.42 -11.46 -0.47
C SER A 402 15.12 -10.68 0.66
N GLY A 403 15.63 -9.49 0.35
CA GLY A 403 16.20 -8.60 1.35
C GLY A 403 15.21 -8.23 2.46
N ALA A 404 13.93 -8.09 2.12
CA ALA A 404 12.88 -7.83 3.11
C ALA A 404 12.62 -9.04 4.02
N ASP A 405 12.68 -10.25 3.50
CA ASP A 405 12.55 -11.48 4.30
C ASP A 405 13.73 -11.62 5.27
N ILE A 406 14.95 -11.33 4.83
CA ILE A 406 16.15 -11.33 5.67
C ILE A 406 16.05 -10.29 6.78
N ALA A 407 15.59 -9.07 6.47
CA ALA A 407 15.33 -8.05 7.47
C ALA A 407 14.30 -8.51 8.51
N ASN A 408 13.24 -9.19 8.05
CA ASN A 408 12.22 -9.76 8.92
C ASN A 408 12.78 -10.90 9.81
N VAL A 409 13.62 -11.78 9.26
CA VAL A 409 14.32 -12.81 10.05
C VAL A 409 15.16 -12.19 11.16
N CYS A 410 15.92 -11.16 10.85
CA CYS A 410 16.75 -10.46 11.82
C CYS A 410 15.93 -9.82 12.94
N ASN A 411 14.82 -9.17 12.58
CA ASN A 411 13.89 -8.57 13.54
C ASN A 411 13.20 -9.64 14.40
N GLU A 412 12.70 -10.71 13.80
CA GLU A 412 11.99 -11.77 14.51
C GLU A 412 12.92 -12.54 15.46
N ALA A 413 14.18 -12.79 15.08
CA ALA A 413 15.19 -13.37 15.94
C ALA A 413 15.45 -12.52 17.18
N ALA A 414 15.55 -11.20 17.03
CA ALA A 414 15.69 -10.27 18.14
C ALA A 414 14.48 -10.30 19.07
N LEU A 415 13.26 -10.39 18.50
CA LEU A 415 12.02 -10.53 19.30
C LEU A 415 11.94 -11.85 20.06
N ILE A 416 12.39 -12.97 19.45
CA ILE A 416 12.45 -14.27 20.10
C ILE A 416 13.46 -14.26 21.26
N ALA A 417 14.67 -13.73 21.05
CA ALA A 417 15.68 -13.59 22.09
C ALA A 417 15.19 -12.71 23.26
N ALA A 418 14.54 -11.59 22.97
CA ALA A 418 13.97 -10.71 23.98
C ALA A 418 12.85 -11.39 24.78
N ARG A 419 11.97 -12.17 24.14
CA ARG A 419 10.92 -12.95 24.81
C ARG A 419 11.49 -13.99 25.75
N ASN A 420 12.62 -14.60 25.38
CA ASN A 420 13.33 -15.60 26.18
C ASN A 420 14.25 -14.95 27.24
N GLY A 421 14.25 -13.62 27.40
CA GLY A 421 15.07 -12.93 28.40
C GLY A 421 16.58 -12.95 28.12
N LYS A 422 17.00 -13.28 26.90
CA LYS A 422 18.41 -13.32 26.50
C LYS A 422 18.97 -11.90 26.33
N LYS A 423 20.27 -11.75 26.59
CA LYS A 423 20.99 -10.45 26.40
C LYS A 423 21.56 -10.29 25.00
N PHE A 424 21.79 -11.38 24.31
CA PHE A 424 22.32 -11.47 22.96
C PHE A 424 21.45 -12.42 22.13
N VAL A 425 21.34 -12.13 20.85
CA VAL A 425 20.64 -13.01 19.89
C VAL A 425 21.59 -14.11 19.47
N GLN A 426 21.17 -15.35 19.60
CA GLN A 426 21.96 -16.55 19.31
C GLN A 426 21.53 -17.19 18.00
N LYS A 427 22.37 -18.08 17.45
CA LYS A 427 22.10 -18.85 16.24
C LYS A 427 20.73 -19.55 16.29
N GLU A 428 20.35 -20.14 17.44
CA GLU A 428 19.06 -20.80 17.62
C GLU A 428 17.86 -19.85 17.46
N ASP A 429 17.99 -18.59 17.89
CA ASP A 429 16.92 -17.61 17.77
C ASP A 429 16.67 -17.24 16.30
N PHE A 430 17.73 -17.19 15.47
CA PHE A 430 17.61 -17.02 14.02
C PHE A 430 16.95 -18.23 13.36
N MET A 431 17.34 -19.45 13.74
CA MET A 431 16.71 -20.66 13.21
C MET A 431 15.23 -20.71 13.55
N ASN A 432 14.87 -20.37 14.79
CA ASN A 432 13.46 -20.27 15.21
C ASN A 432 12.71 -19.15 14.48
N ALA A 433 13.40 -18.06 14.11
CA ALA A 433 12.81 -16.99 13.32
C ALA A 433 12.52 -17.43 11.88
N VAL A 434 13.47 -18.10 11.23
CA VAL A 434 13.29 -18.69 9.90
C VAL A 434 12.09 -19.65 9.92
N ASP A 435 12.04 -20.54 10.90
CA ASP A 435 10.93 -21.49 11.07
C ASP A 435 9.59 -20.81 11.22
N ARG A 436 9.55 -19.74 12.00
CA ARG A 436 8.32 -18.99 12.24
C ARG A 436 7.84 -18.25 11.00
N ILE A 437 8.77 -17.72 10.19
CA ILE A 437 8.45 -16.99 8.95
C ILE A 437 7.95 -17.95 7.88
N VAL A 438 8.61 -19.07 7.70
CA VAL A 438 8.26 -20.07 6.66
C VAL A 438 7.07 -20.92 7.08
N GLY A 439 7.04 -21.45 8.31
CA GLY A 439 6.03 -22.40 8.78
C GLY A 439 4.93 -21.81 9.66
N GLY A 440 5.11 -20.59 10.16
CA GLY A 440 4.20 -19.99 11.12
C GLY A 440 4.46 -20.42 12.57
N LEU A 441 3.57 -19.99 13.47
CA LEU A 441 3.66 -20.33 14.90
C LEU A 441 3.36 -21.80 15.17
N GLU A 442 4.11 -22.40 16.10
CA GLU A 442 3.83 -23.73 16.64
C GLU A 442 2.48 -23.78 17.35
N LYS A 443 1.69 -24.80 17.03
CA LYS A 443 0.38 -25.04 17.64
C LYS A 443 0.44 -26.18 18.63
N ARG A 444 1.11 -25.99 19.77
CA ARG A 444 1.24 -26.99 20.81
C ARG A 444 -0.07 -27.38 21.51
N SER A 445 -1.10 -26.57 21.34
CA SER A 445 -2.44 -26.80 21.91
C SER A 445 -3.32 -27.71 21.05
N LYS A 446 -2.86 -28.12 19.85
CA LYS A 446 -3.64 -28.99 18.97
C LYS A 446 -3.55 -30.43 19.49
N ILE A 447 -4.69 -30.94 19.89
CA ILE A 447 -4.80 -32.35 20.34
C ILE A 447 -4.76 -33.22 19.08
N THR A 448 -3.70 -34.01 18.94
CA THR A 448 -3.56 -35.07 17.93
C THR A 448 -3.64 -36.42 18.62
N THR A 449 -4.34 -37.38 18.04
CA THR A 449 -4.39 -38.76 18.55
C THR A 449 -3.05 -39.45 18.28
N GLU A 450 -2.76 -40.52 19.04
CA GLU A 450 -1.54 -41.31 18.79
C GLU A 450 -1.48 -41.90 17.38
N GLU A 451 -2.65 -42.30 16.83
CA GLU A 451 -2.73 -42.81 15.46
C GLU A 451 -2.39 -41.70 14.43
N GLU A 452 -2.91 -40.49 14.63
CA GLU A 452 -2.57 -39.35 13.78
C GLU A 452 -1.09 -38.99 13.89
N ARG A 453 -0.52 -38.98 15.10
CA ARG A 453 0.93 -38.72 15.28
C ARG A 453 1.77 -39.75 14.54
N LYS A 454 1.40 -41.04 14.62
CA LYS A 454 2.08 -42.11 13.88
C LYS A 454 1.96 -41.95 12.37
N CYS A 455 0.78 -41.52 11.89
CA CYS A 455 0.56 -41.25 10.48
C CYS A 455 1.46 -40.10 10.01
N ILE A 456 1.47 -38.97 10.72
CA ILE A 456 2.30 -37.81 10.41
C ILE A 456 3.79 -38.17 10.45
N ALA A 457 4.24 -38.90 11.50
CA ALA A 457 5.64 -39.27 11.62
C ALA A 457 6.12 -40.17 10.47
N ASN A 458 5.30 -41.14 10.04
CA ASN A 458 5.64 -41.98 8.89
C ASN A 458 5.63 -41.20 7.57
N HIS A 459 4.69 -40.28 7.41
CA HIS A 459 4.59 -39.41 6.26
C HIS A 459 5.84 -38.52 6.12
N GLU A 460 6.19 -37.78 7.16
CA GLU A 460 7.36 -36.91 7.17
C GLU A 460 8.68 -37.70 7.08
N ALA A 461 8.77 -38.89 7.72
CA ALA A 461 9.90 -39.79 7.56
C ALA A 461 10.04 -40.28 6.11
N GLY A 462 8.93 -40.51 5.40
CA GLY A 462 8.92 -40.83 3.99
C GLY A 462 9.57 -39.78 3.11
N HIS A 463 9.19 -38.53 3.30
CA HIS A 463 9.82 -37.40 2.64
C HIS A 463 11.33 -37.31 2.94
N ALA A 464 11.70 -37.42 4.22
CA ALA A 464 13.09 -37.34 4.65
C ALA A 464 13.96 -38.44 4.07
N THR A 465 13.44 -39.69 4.09
CA THR A 465 14.15 -40.85 3.56
C THR A 465 14.46 -40.68 2.07
N LEU A 466 13.45 -40.34 1.27
CA LEU A 466 13.65 -40.16 -0.17
C LEU A 466 14.53 -39.00 -0.51
N SER A 467 14.36 -37.88 0.19
CA SER A 467 15.22 -36.70 0.01
C SER A 467 16.70 -36.97 0.32
N TRP A 468 16.97 -37.90 1.26
CA TRP A 468 18.35 -38.26 1.59
C TRP A 468 18.99 -39.21 0.57
N LEU A 469 18.19 -40.12 0.02
CA LEU A 469 18.66 -41.19 -0.87
C LEU A 469 18.68 -40.81 -2.36
N LEU A 470 17.94 -39.76 -2.77
CA LEU A 470 17.90 -39.31 -4.15
C LEU A 470 18.99 -38.28 -4.43
N GLU A 471 19.60 -38.38 -5.61
CA GLU A 471 20.72 -37.54 -6.03
C GLU A 471 20.35 -36.08 -6.08
N HIS A 472 19.27 -35.80 -6.79
CA HIS A 472 18.88 -34.43 -7.12
C HIS A 472 17.79 -33.84 -6.21
N ALA A 473 17.37 -34.59 -5.20
CA ALA A 473 16.44 -34.07 -4.20
C ALA A 473 17.11 -33.02 -3.32
N ASN A 474 16.35 -32.00 -2.93
CA ASN A 474 16.86 -30.92 -2.10
C ASN A 474 17.39 -31.47 -0.76
N PRO A 475 18.56 -30.99 -0.28
CA PRO A 475 19.10 -31.39 1.01
C PRO A 475 18.14 -31.10 2.15
N LEU A 476 17.99 -32.09 3.02
CA LEU A 476 17.14 -31.97 4.20
C LEU A 476 17.85 -31.16 5.28
N VAL A 477 17.15 -30.20 5.87
CA VAL A 477 17.63 -29.43 7.03
C VAL A 477 17.08 -30.03 8.31
N LYS A 478 15.78 -30.17 8.39
CA LYS A 478 15.09 -30.76 9.55
C LYS A 478 13.70 -31.27 9.17
N VAL A 479 13.15 -32.13 10.01
CA VAL A 479 11.77 -32.60 9.92
C VAL A 479 11.10 -32.45 11.26
N THR A 480 9.83 -32.08 11.28
CA THR A 480 9.04 -31.95 12.50
C THR A 480 7.63 -32.46 12.32
N ILE A 481 7.11 -33.10 13.38
CA ILE A 481 5.70 -33.47 13.49
C ILE A 481 4.90 -32.50 14.37
N VAL A 482 5.52 -31.40 14.80
CA VAL A 482 4.83 -30.33 15.54
C VAL A 482 4.01 -29.50 14.56
N PRO A 483 2.68 -29.38 14.76
CA PRO A 483 1.83 -28.63 13.86
C PRO A 483 2.20 -27.15 13.81
N ARG A 484 2.33 -26.60 12.57
CA ARG A 484 2.60 -25.18 12.35
C ARG A 484 1.64 -24.63 11.30
N GLY A 485 1.06 -23.47 11.56
CA GLY A 485 0.15 -22.84 10.61
C GLY A 485 -1.02 -23.77 10.21
N LYS A 486 -1.06 -24.17 8.94
CA LYS A 486 -2.03 -25.13 8.37
C LYS A 486 -1.48 -26.56 8.31
N ALA A 487 -0.15 -26.74 8.39
CA ALA A 487 0.51 -28.03 8.28
C ALA A 487 0.44 -28.81 9.60
N LEU A 488 0.33 -30.12 9.49
CA LEU A 488 0.34 -31.07 10.64
C LEU A 488 1.75 -31.52 11.01
N GLY A 489 2.64 -31.57 10.02
CA GLY A 489 4.06 -31.78 10.11
C GLY A 489 4.73 -30.98 8.99
N ALA A 490 6.05 -30.96 8.95
CA ALA A 490 6.80 -30.32 7.86
C ALA A 490 8.23 -30.87 7.77
N ALA A 491 8.66 -31.16 6.55
CA ALA A 491 10.05 -31.37 6.20
C ALA A 491 10.64 -30.10 5.59
N TRP A 492 11.74 -29.63 6.13
CA TRP A 492 12.43 -28.44 5.70
C TRP A 492 13.62 -28.80 4.84
N TYR A 493 13.61 -28.26 3.65
CA TYR A 493 14.67 -28.49 2.67
C TYR A 493 15.45 -27.22 2.43
N LEU A 494 16.69 -27.37 2.00
CA LEU A 494 17.49 -26.29 1.45
C LEU A 494 17.31 -26.32 -0.07
N PRO A 495 16.44 -25.47 -0.67
CA PRO A 495 16.31 -25.44 -2.12
C PRO A 495 17.66 -25.10 -2.76
N GLU A 496 18.06 -25.90 -3.71
CA GLU A 496 19.27 -25.62 -4.47
C GLU A 496 19.00 -24.54 -5.53
N GLU A 497 19.83 -23.50 -5.54
CA GLU A 497 19.74 -22.42 -6.53
C GLU A 497 20.20 -22.92 -7.87
N ARG A 498 19.26 -23.25 -8.76
CA ARG A 498 19.51 -23.76 -10.10
C ARG A 498 18.92 -22.81 -11.12
N GLN A 499 19.75 -22.42 -12.11
CA GLN A 499 19.28 -21.65 -13.25
C GLN A 499 18.61 -22.52 -14.32
N ILE A 500 19.05 -23.78 -14.42
CA ILE A 500 18.53 -24.76 -15.37
C ILE A 500 18.21 -26.05 -14.59
N THR A 501 17.03 -26.62 -14.83
CA THR A 501 16.59 -27.86 -14.17
C THR A 501 16.38 -28.94 -15.23
N THR A 502 16.99 -30.11 -15.02
CA THR A 502 16.86 -31.25 -15.94
C THR A 502 15.61 -32.08 -15.65
N ARG A 503 15.25 -32.98 -16.56
CA ARG A 503 14.13 -33.90 -16.40
C ARG A 503 14.32 -34.81 -15.16
N GLU A 504 15.52 -35.33 -14.98
CA GLU A 504 15.88 -36.21 -13.86
C GLU A 504 15.75 -35.51 -12.51
N GLN A 505 16.15 -34.24 -12.46
CA GLN A 505 16.03 -33.40 -11.26
C GLN A 505 14.56 -33.17 -10.88
N LEU A 506 13.70 -32.86 -11.85
CA LEU A 506 12.25 -32.70 -11.62
C LEU A 506 11.62 -34.04 -11.17
N GLN A 507 12.05 -35.15 -11.72
CA GLN A 507 11.58 -36.48 -11.33
C GLN A 507 12.01 -36.87 -9.92
N ASP A 508 13.25 -36.59 -9.51
CA ASP A 508 13.72 -36.83 -8.15
C ASP A 508 12.96 -35.96 -7.12
N GLU A 509 12.70 -34.71 -7.46
CA GLU A 509 11.90 -33.81 -6.61
C GLU A 509 10.46 -34.32 -6.46
N MET A 510 9.84 -34.76 -7.57
CA MET A 510 8.49 -35.36 -7.50
C MET A 510 8.49 -36.65 -6.68
N CYS A 511 9.49 -37.52 -6.86
CA CYS A 511 9.64 -38.78 -6.12
C CYS A 511 9.75 -38.52 -4.62
N ALA A 512 10.60 -37.55 -4.20
CA ALA A 512 10.74 -37.12 -2.80
C ALA A 512 9.44 -36.52 -2.23
N THR A 513 8.73 -35.69 -3.05
CA THR A 513 7.44 -35.12 -2.65
C THR A 513 6.34 -36.19 -2.49
N LEU A 514 6.36 -37.24 -3.27
CA LEU A 514 5.42 -38.39 -3.13
C LEU A 514 5.77 -39.31 -1.97
N GLY A 515 6.92 -39.13 -1.33
CA GLY A 515 7.44 -39.98 -0.26
C GLY A 515 6.52 -40.13 0.93
N GLY A 516 5.87 -39.06 1.37
CA GLY A 516 4.91 -39.12 2.47
C GLY A 516 3.73 -40.03 2.17
N ARG A 517 3.12 -39.86 1.00
CA ARG A 517 1.99 -40.71 0.53
C ARG A 517 2.39 -42.15 0.36
N ALA A 518 3.58 -42.38 -0.21
CA ALA A 518 4.09 -43.75 -0.39
C ALA A 518 4.38 -44.45 0.94
N ALA A 519 4.93 -43.72 1.91
CA ALA A 519 5.16 -44.24 3.26
C ALA A 519 3.87 -44.61 4.00
N GLU A 520 2.84 -43.78 3.91
CA GLU A 520 1.51 -44.08 4.47
C GLU A 520 0.97 -45.42 3.92
N GLU A 521 1.00 -45.60 2.60
CA GLU A 521 0.51 -46.83 1.96
C GLU A 521 1.31 -48.07 2.37
N LEU A 522 2.64 -47.96 2.34
CA LEU A 522 3.53 -49.11 2.63
C LEU A 522 3.55 -49.54 4.10
N VAL A 523 3.50 -48.60 5.03
CA VAL A 523 3.67 -48.86 6.45
C VAL A 523 2.33 -49.01 7.17
N LEU A 524 1.36 -48.15 6.84
CA LEU A 524 0.06 -48.15 7.52
C LEU A 524 -1.03 -48.86 6.74
N GLY A 525 -0.79 -49.22 5.45
CA GLY A 525 -1.79 -49.81 4.57
C GLY A 525 -3.00 -48.87 4.30
N LYS A 526 -2.90 -47.60 4.67
CA LYS A 526 -3.95 -46.60 4.56
C LYS A 526 -3.36 -45.35 3.98
N ILE A 527 -4.18 -44.60 3.24
CA ILE A 527 -3.83 -43.32 2.66
C ILE A 527 -4.68 -42.23 3.31
N SER A 528 -4.06 -41.08 3.61
CA SER A 528 -4.70 -39.97 4.29
C SER A 528 -4.87 -38.74 3.41
N THR A 529 -5.62 -37.73 3.89
CA THR A 529 -5.74 -36.44 3.26
C THR A 529 -4.52 -35.55 3.48
N GLY A 530 -3.55 -35.99 4.30
CA GLY A 530 -2.33 -35.24 4.63
C GLY A 530 -1.51 -34.88 3.38
N ALA A 531 -1.44 -35.77 2.41
CA ALA A 531 -0.71 -35.59 1.16
C ALA A 531 -1.39 -34.64 0.14
N SER A 532 -2.46 -33.93 0.50
CA SER A 532 -3.20 -33.10 -0.47
C SER A 532 -2.31 -32.02 -1.12
N ASN A 533 -1.47 -31.35 -0.34
CA ASN A 533 -0.55 -30.32 -0.85
C ASN A 533 0.56 -30.90 -1.73
N ASP A 534 1.07 -32.09 -1.35
CA ASP A 534 2.11 -32.78 -2.10
C ASP A 534 1.60 -33.21 -3.48
N LEU A 535 0.38 -33.76 -3.51
CA LEU A 535 -0.28 -34.14 -4.76
C LEU A 535 -0.55 -32.94 -5.65
N GLU A 536 -0.98 -31.80 -5.08
CA GLU A 536 -1.16 -30.58 -5.85
C GLU A 536 0.16 -30.10 -6.48
N ARG A 537 1.24 -30.10 -5.70
CA ARG A 537 2.57 -29.71 -6.14
C ARG A 537 3.08 -30.62 -7.25
N VAL A 538 3.03 -31.93 -7.05
CA VAL A 538 3.47 -32.92 -8.04
C VAL A 538 2.65 -32.84 -9.32
N THR A 539 1.33 -32.64 -9.23
CA THR A 539 0.45 -32.49 -10.38
C THR A 539 0.83 -31.26 -11.21
N LYS A 540 1.04 -30.10 -10.57
CA LYS A 540 1.47 -28.87 -11.24
C LYS A 540 2.84 -29.06 -11.90
N GLN A 541 3.76 -29.74 -11.25
CA GLN A 541 5.11 -29.98 -11.77
C GLN A 541 5.10 -30.92 -12.97
N ALA A 542 4.37 -32.03 -12.88
CA ALA A 542 4.20 -32.98 -13.99
C ALA A 542 3.51 -32.31 -15.20
N TYR A 543 2.49 -31.48 -14.94
CA TYR A 543 1.81 -30.72 -15.97
C TYR A 543 2.78 -29.73 -16.66
N ALA A 544 3.61 -29.03 -15.87
CA ALA A 544 4.62 -28.12 -16.41
C ALA A 544 5.66 -28.86 -17.27
N MET A 545 6.10 -30.05 -16.86
CA MET A 545 7.01 -30.89 -17.65
C MET A 545 6.45 -31.23 -19.02
N VAL A 546 5.16 -31.56 -19.12
CA VAL A 546 4.52 -31.97 -20.37
C VAL A 546 4.17 -30.76 -21.23
N VAL A 547 3.55 -29.72 -20.63
CA VAL A 547 2.89 -28.60 -21.35
C VAL A 547 3.82 -27.42 -21.59
N TYR A 548 4.72 -27.12 -20.63
CA TYR A 548 5.56 -25.92 -20.69
C TYR A 548 6.99 -26.25 -21.16
N PHE A 549 7.55 -27.35 -20.67
CA PHE A 549 8.95 -27.71 -20.95
C PHE A 549 9.12 -28.70 -22.12
N GLY A 550 8.02 -29.32 -22.60
CA GLY A 550 8.07 -30.30 -23.67
C GLY A 550 8.93 -31.50 -23.33
N MET A 551 8.97 -31.92 -22.06
CA MET A 551 9.81 -33.04 -21.55
C MET A 551 9.09 -34.38 -21.58
N SER A 552 7.98 -34.52 -22.30
CA SER A 552 7.26 -35.78 -22.46
C SER A 552 7.74 -36.52 -23.76
N ASP A 553 7.78 -37.84 -23.69
CA ASP A 553 8.18 -38.69 -24.83
C ASP A 553 7.16 -38.63 -25.97
N LYS A 554 5.86 -38.41 -25.68
CA LYS A 554 4.78 -38.33 -26.68
C LYS A 554 4.50 -36.91 -27.16
N LEU A 555 4.90 -35.87 -26.41
CA LEU A 555 4.76 -34.48 -26.77
C LEU A 555 6.10 -33.74 -26.62
N PRO A 556 7.17 -34.21 -27.34
CA PRO A 556 8.49 -33.64 -27.21
C PRO A 556 8.57 -32.28 -27.90
N ASN A 557 9.35 -31.37 -27.28
CA ASN A 557 9.72 -30.07 -27.88
C ASN A 557 8.52 -29.14 -28.21
N LEU A 558 7.39 -29.33 -27.57
CA LEU A 558 6.23 -28.46 -27.69
C LEU A 558 6.04 -27.65 -26.43
N ASN A 559 5.77 -26.36 -26.60
CA ASN A 559 5.43 -25.45 -25.53
C ASN A 559 4.07 -24.80 -25.82
N TYR A 560 3.11 -25.09 -24.94
CA TYR A 560 1.77 -24.52 -25.02
C TYR A 560 1.57 -23.34 -24.01
N TYR A 561 2.64 -22.85 -23.41
CA TYR A 561 2.61 -21.70 -22.51
C TYR A 561 2.70 -20.41 -23.31
N ASP A 562 1.77 -19.50 -23.06
CA ASP A 562 1.84 -18.15 -23.60
C ASP A 562 2.56 -17.22 -22.61
N SER A 563 3.81 -16.90 -22.87
CA SER A 563 4.61 -15.96 -22.08
C SER A 563 4.09 -14.52 -22.14
N THR A 564 3.19 -14.21 -23.09
CA THR A 564 2.61 -12.86 -23.22
C THR A 564 1.47 -12.60 -22.22
N GLY A 565 1.08 -13.60 -21.44
CA GLY A 565 -0.01 -13.51 -20.46
C GLY A 565 -1.38 -13.27 -21.12
N GLN A 566 -1.50 -13.43 -22.42
CA GLN A 566 -2.78 -13.44 -23.11
C GLN A 566 -3.46 -14.77 -22.76
N ASP A 567 -4.27 -14.72 -21.71
CA ASP A 567 -5.16 -15.83 -21.40
C ASP A 567 -5.96 -16.15 -22.67
N TRP A 568 -5.80 -17.35 -23.21
CA TRP A 568 -6.51 -17.83 -24.41
C TRP A 568 -8.04 -17.82 -24.18
N GLY A 569 -8.47 -17.27 -23.06
CA GLY A 569 -9.86 -17.23 -22.64
C GLY A 569 -10.41 -18.63 -22.35
N PHE A 570 -11.56 -18.95 -22.89
CA PHE A 570 -12.18 -20.27 -22.73
C PHE A 570 -11.62 -21.35 -23.69
N THR A 571 -10.66 -20.99 -24.56
CA THR A 571 -10.12 -21.92 -25.54
C THR A 571 -8.70 -22.35 -25.17
N LYS A 572 -8.49 -23.65 -24.98
CA LYS A 572 -7.17 -24.24 -24.80
C LYS A 572 -6.37 -24.10 -26.11
N PRO A 573 -5.04 -23.88 -26.07
CA PRO A 573 -4.23 -23.75 -27.29
C PRO A 573 -3.97 -25.10 -27.99
N TYR A 574 -4.70 -26.14 -27.67
CA TYR A 574 -4.55 -27.49 -28.20
C TYR A 574 -5.90 -28.21 -28.31
N SER A 575 -5.94 -29.26 -29.15
CA SER A 575 -7.14 -30.07 -29.40
C SER A 575 -7.53 -30.92 -28.19
N GLU A 576 -8.77 -31.41 -28.18
CA GLU A 576 -9.25 -32.34 -27.12
C GLU A 576 -8.45 -33.68 -27.14
N GLU A 577 -7.97 -34.12 -28.27
CA GLU A 577 -7.10 -35.29 -28.37
C GLU A 577 -5.74 -35.05 -27.69
N THR A 578 -5.15 -33.88 -27.92
CA THR A 578 -3.94 -33.45 -27.23
C THR A 578 -4.17 -33.28 -25.73
N ALA A 579 -5.32 -32.76 -25.31
CA ALA A 579 -5.69 -32.67 -23.89
C ALA A 579 -5.69 -34.05 -23.21
N LYS A 580 -6.34 -35.05 -23.82
CA LYS A 580 -6.32 -36.44 -23.33
C LYS A 580 -4.92 -37.03 -23.27
N LEU A 581 -4.08 -36.71 -24.26
CA LEU A 581 -2.70 -37.17 -24.28
C LEU A 581 -1.87 -36.53 -23.15
N ILE A 582 -2.06 -35.22 -22.92
CA ILE A 582 -1.45 -34.52 -21.78
C ILE A 582 -1.85 -35.15 -20.46
N ASP A 583 -3.15 -35.39 -20.22
CA ASP A 583 -3.65 -36.04 -19.01
C ASP A 583 -3.02 -37.43 -18.82
N THR A 584 -2.91 -38.21 -19.89
CA THR A 584 -2.31 -39.55 -19.87
C THR A 584 -0.82 -39.50 -19.52
N GLU A 585 -0.06 -38.57 -20.10
CA GLU A 585 1.38 -38.43 -19.85
C GLU A 585 1.64 -37.88 -18.44
N VAL A 586 0.84 -36.92 -17.97
CA VAL A 586 0.93 -36.41 -16.60
C VAL A 586 0.69 -37.54 -15.60
N GLN A 587 -0.38 -38.32 -15.79
CA GLN A 587 -0.69 -39.45 -14.92
C GLN A 587 0.41 -40.53 -14.96
N LYS A 588 0.97 -40.80 -16.13
CA LYS A 588 2.08 -41.74 -16.31
C LYS A 588 3.31 -41.30 -15.51
N ILE A 589 3.74 -40.03 -15.65
CA ILE A 589 4.90 -39.50 -14.95
C ILE A 589 4.70 -39.59 -13.43
N ILE A 590 3.53 -39.20 -12.91
CA ILE A 590 3.22 -39.26 -11.48
C ILE A 590 3.26 -40.70 -10.97
N ASN A 591 2.65 -41.63 -11.68
CA ASN A 591 2.61 -43.05 -11.27
C ASN A 591 4.01 -43.68 -11.29
N GLU A 592 4.83 -43.37 -12.30
CA GLU A 592 6.22 -43.85 -12.37
C GLU A 592 7.05 -43.40 -11.17
N GLN A 593 6.90 -42.08 -10.77
CA GLN A 593 7.62 -41.58 -9.61
C GLN A 593 7.04 -42.10 -8.30
N TYR A 594 5.74 -42.35 -8.23
CA TYR A 594 5.11 -42.96 -7.07
C TYR A 594 5.57 -44.41 -6.84
N ASP A 595 5.61 -45.20 -7.89
CA ASP A 595 6.12 -46.61 -7.82
C ASP A 595 7.62 -46.64 -7.50
N ARG A 596 8.40 -45.66 -8.04
CA ARG A 596 9.80 -45.48 -7.68
C ARG A 596 9.96 -45.15 -6.18
N ALA A 597 9.15 -44.26 -5.63
CA ALA A 597 9.14 -43.92 -4.22
C ALA A 597 8.83 -45.14 -3.35
N LYS A 598 7.80 -45.92 -3.67
CA LYS A 598 7.47 -47.15 -2.97
C LYS A 598 8.61 -48.15 -2.98
N ARG A 599 9.27 -48.34 -4.13
CA ARG A 599 10.41 -49.28 -4.24
C ARG A 599 11.55 -48.85 -3.33
N ILE A 600 11.99 -47.57 -3.39
CA ILE A 600 13.11 -47.07 -2.56
C ILE A 600 12.78 -47.17 -1.05
N LEU A 601 11.56 -46.83 -0.66
CA LEU A 601 11.12 -46.93 0.74
C LEU A 601 11.05 -48.40 1.19
N SER A 602 10.62 -49.32 0.31
CA SER A 602 10.59 -50.75 0.61
C SER A 602 11.99 -51.32 0.83
N GLU A 603 12.96 -50.94 -0.01
CA GLU A 603 14.37 -51.32 0.10
C GLU A 603 15.03 -50.77 1.38
N ASN A 604 14.54 -49.65 1.90
CA ASN A 604 15.07 -48.95 3.08
C ASN A 604 14.11 -48.93 4.26
N LYS A 605 13.23 -49.92 4.36
CA LYS A 605 12.14 -49.97 5.36
C LYS A 605 12.61 -49.88 6.81
N GLU A 606 13.73 -50.52 7.17
CA GLU A 606 14.28 -50.45 8.53
C GLU A 606 14.76 -49.02 8.90
N GLY A 607 15.45 -48.35 7.97
CA GLY A 607 15.91 -46.99 8.16
C GLY A 607 14.73 -46.00 8.31
N HIS A 608 13.73 -46.12 7.42
CA HIS A 608 12.50 -45.36 7.51
C HIS A 608 11.78 -45.54 8.85
N SER A 609 11.62 -46.81 9.32
CA SER A 609 10.94 -47.08 10.58
C SER A 609 11.70 -46.50 11.78
N LYS A 610 13.04 -46.59 11.80
CA LYS A 610 13.86 -45.96 12.83
C LYS A 610 13.68 -44.43 12.83
N LEU A 611 13.68 -43.80 11.64
CA LEU A 611 13.48 -42.36 11.50
C LEU A 611 12.11 -41.92 12.01
N ALA A 612 11.04 -42.65 11.65
CA ALA A 612 9.70 -42.39 12.13
C ALA A 612 9.59 -42.52 13.66
N GLN A 613 10.29 -43.50 14.26
CA GLN A 613 10.33 -43.66 15.71
C GLN A 613 11.05 -42.50 16.40
N VAL A 614 12.20 -42.08 15.89
CA VAL A 614 12.92 -40.91 16.44
C VAL A 614 12.05 -39.63 16.34
N LEU A 615 11.29 -39.47 15.25
CA LEU A 615 10.32 -38.38 15.12
C LEU A 615 9.21 -38.42 16.16
N LEU A 616 8.70 -39.63 16.49
CA LEU A 616 7.69 -39.80 17.55
C LEU A 616 8.23 -39.47 18.93
N ASP A 617 9.49 -39.76 19.18
CA ASP A 617 10.14 -39.58 20.49
C ASP A 617 10.61 -38.14 20.70
N ARG A 618 11.19 -37.48 19.68
CA ARG A 618 11.80 -36.14 19.76
C ARG A 618 10.99 -35.02 19.13
N GLU A 619 9.97 -35.34 18.35
CA GLU A 619 9.11 -34.43 17.59
C GLU A 619 9.84 -33.63 16.50
N VAL A 620 11.14 -33.49 16.58
CA VAL A 620 12.01 -32.80 15.61
C VAL A 620 13.27 -33.60 15.41
N ILE A 621 13.70 -33.77 14.16
CA ILE A 621 14.97 -34.37 13.77
C ILE A 621 15.71 -33.41 12.80
N TYR A 622 17.03 -33.54 12.81
CA TYR A 622 17.91 -32.74 11.94
C TYR A 622 18.64 -33.67 10.94
N SER A 623 19.34 -33.05 9.98
CA SER A 623 20.14 -33.80 8.99
C SER A 623 21.14 -34.78 9.61
N GLU A 624 21.72 -34.42 10.78
CA GLU A 624 22.66 -35.29 11.52
C GLU A 624 22.01 -36.58 12.01
N ASP A 625 20.75 -36.53 12.44
CA ASP A 625 19.99 -37.72 12.85
C ASP A 625 19.73 -38.67 11.66
N VAL A 626 19.46 -38.09 10.49
CA VAL A 626 19.26 -38.87 9.25
C VAL A 626 20.57 -39.49 8.79
N GLU A 627 21.69 -38.76 8.87
CA GLU A 627 23.02 -39.26 8.57
C GLU A 627 23.39 -40.43 9.51
N HIS A 628 23.01 -40.38 10.76
CA HIS A 628 23.23 -41.49 11.74
C HIS A 628 22.50 -42.77 11.34
N ILE A 629 21.34 -42.68 10.68
CA ILE A 629 20.51 -43.81 10.30
C ILE A 629 20.90 -44.38 8.94
N PHE A 630 21.08 -43.51 7.94
CA PHE A 630 21.32 -43.90 6.56
C PHE A 630 22.80 -43.81 6.12
N GLY A 631 23.67 -43.28 6.99
CA GLY A 631 25.03 -42.93 6.61
C GLY A 631 25.16 -41.58 5.91
N LYS A 632 26.39 -41.22 5.62
CA LYS A 632 26.70 -39.95 4.95
C LYS A 632 26.01 -39.89 3.59
N ARG A 633 25.39 -38.77 3.27
CA ARG A 633 24.73 -38.57 1.96
C ARG A 633 25.76 -38.82 0.84
N ALA A 634 25.38 -39.61 -0.16
CA ALA A 634 26.29 -39.99 -1.23
C ALA A 634 26.59 -38.82 -2.19
N TRP A 635 25.74 -37.80 -2.19
CA TRP A 635 25.76 -36.69 -3.15
C TRP A 635 26.07 -35.38 -2.45
N ILE A 636 26.96 -34.57 -3.04
CA ILE A 636 27.33 -33.24 -2.54
C ILE A 636 26.24 -32.25 -2.99
N SER A 637 25.78 -31.37 -2.08
CA SER A 637 24.85 -30.31 -2.48
C SER A 637 25.53 -29.29 -3.39
N ARG A 638 24.76 -28.75 -4.35
CA ARG A 638 25.27 -27.72 -5.27
C ARG A 638 25.82 -26.49 -4.52
N SER A 639 25.21 -26.12 -3.40
CA SER A 639 25.70 -25.03 -2.56
C SER A 639 27.11 -25.32 -2.02
N GLN A 640 27.41 -26.56 -1.64
CA GLN A 640 28.75 -26.99 -1.26
C GLN A 640 29.71 -27.02 -2.44
N GLU A 641 29.25 -27.51 -3.60
CA GLU A 641 30.04 -27.52 -4.84
C GLU A 641 30.45 -26.11 -5.27
N ILE A 642 29.50 -25.16 -5.23
CA ILE A 642 29.76 -23.74 -5.54
C ILE A 642 30.79 -23.15 -4.59
N LEU A 643 30.72 -23.43 -3.30
CA LEU A 643 31.69 -22.94 -2.31
C LEU A 643 33.07 -23.53 -2.54
N GLU A 644 33.18 -24.84 -2.80
CA GLU A 644 34.45 -25.48 -3.14
C GLU A 644 35.06 -24.91 -4.42
N LEU A 645 34.23 -24.58 -5.43
CA LEU A 645 34.68 -23.92 -6.65
C LEU A 645 35.17 -22.49 -6.39
N GLN A 646 34.48 -21.75 -5.53
CA GLN A 646 34.89 -20.39 -5.12
C GLN A 646 36.19 -20.41 -4.29
N GLU A 647 36.34 -21.35 -3.37
CA GLU A 647 37.57 -21.52 -2.61
C GLU A 647 38.75 -21.85 -3.51
N LYS A 648 38.55 -22.75 -4.49
CA LYS A 648 39.56 -23.10 -5.50
C LYS A 648 39.91 -21.90 -6.40
N ALA A 649 38.92 -21.08 -6.77
CA ALA A 649 39.16 -19.86 -7.57
C ALA A 649 39.92 -18.80 -6.75
N ASN A 650 39.49 -18.59 -5.50
CA ASN A 650 40.15 -17.63 -4.61
C ASN A 650 41.57 -18.07 -4.23
N GLY A 651 41.80 -19.38 -4.06
CA GLY A 651 43.13 -19.96 -3.88
C GLY A 651 44.07 -19.72 -5.06
N LYS A 652 43.54 -19.91 -6.30
CA LYS A 652 44.32 -19.62 -7.52
C LYS A 652 44.62 -18.11 -7.72
N ASN A 653 43.67 -17.25 -7.34
CA ASN A 653 43.88 -15.79 -7.41
C ASN A 653 44.91 -15.32 -6.37
N LYS A 654 44.95 -15.91 -5.19
CA LYS A 654 46.01 -15.66 -4.21
C LYS A 654 47.39 -16.12 -4.69
N GLU A 655 47.46 -17.35 -5.23
CA GLU A 655 48.73 -17.84 -5.81
C GLU A 655 49.24 -17.01 -7.00
N ASN A 656 48.33 -16.46 -7.82
CA ASN A 656 48.70 -15.57 -8.91
C ASN A 656 49.11 -14.18 -8.41
N ALA A 657 48.43 -13.62 -7.42
CA ALA A 657 48.79 -12.36 -6.79
C ALA A 657 50.14 -12.46 -6.04
N ASP A 658 50.43 -13.58 -5.37
CA ASP A 658 51.70 -13.84 -4.73
C ASP A 658 52.83 -14.01 -5.76
N LYS A 659 52.57 -14.63 -6.91
CA LYS A 659 53.52 -14.74 -8.04
C LYS A 659 53.77 -13.41 -8.75
N GLU A 660 52.75 -12.55 -8.90
CA GLU A 660 52.91 -11.19 -9.42
C GLU A 660 53.69 -10.31 -8.44
N ALA A 661 53.46 -10.41 -7.13
CA ALA A 661 54.18 -9.69 -6.09
C ALA A 661 55.65 -10.17 -6.01
N GLU A 662 55.96 -11.48 -6.19
CA GLU A 662 57.33 -11.98 -6.30
C GLU A 662 58.04 -11.56 -7.61
N ALA A 663 57.29 -11.43 -8.72
CA ALA A 663 57.85 -10.95 -9.98
C ALA A 663 58.18 -9.45 -9.93
N ASP A 664 57.33 -8.63 -9.30
CA ASP A 664 57.62 -7.19 -9.09
C ASP A 664 58.78 -6.98 -8.10
N ALA A 665 58.89 -7.78 -7.03
CA ALA A 665 60.02 -7.72 -6.10
C ALA A 665 61.37 -8.15 -6.73
N THR A 666 61.34 -8.99 -7.80
CA THR A 666 62.54 -9.39 -8.56
C THR A 666 62.93 -8.33 -9.58
N THR A 667 62.01 -7.48 -10.04
CA THR A 667 62.30 -6.40 -11.00
C THR A 667 62.90 -5.14 -10.36
N GLU A 668 62.62 -4.88 -9.09
CA GLU A 668 63.19 -3.74 -8.36
C GLU A 668 64.66 -3.97 -7.94
N ASN A 669 65.16 -5.21 -7.93
CA ASN A 669 66.55 -5.52 -7.54
C ASN A 669 67.59 -5.50 -8.69
N VAL A 670 67.24 -5.08 -9.90
CA VAL A 670 68.17 -5.07 -11.07
C VAL A 670 68.59 -3.65 -11.49
N THR A 671 68.21 -2.60 -10.80
CA THR A 671 68.52 -1.20 -11.18
C THR A 671 69.43 -0.47 -10.21
N ASP A 672 70.41 -1.15 -9.56
CA ASP A 672 71.47 -0.47 -8.84
C ASP A 672 72.86 -1.04 -9.19
N THR A 673 73.45 -0.60 -10.32
CA THR A 673 74.85 -0.64 -10.57
C THR A 673 75.33 0.75 -11.00
N PRO A 674 76.35 1.36 -10.33
CA PRO A 674 76.82 2.71 -10.64
C PRO A 674 77.65 2.70 -11.91
N THR A 675 77.35 3.49 -12.88
CA THR A 675 78.23 3.79 -14.03
C THR A 675 79.20 4.86 -13.68
N GLU A 676 80.51 4.48 -13.68
CA GLU A 676 81.66 5.37 -13.58
C GLU A 676 81.70 6.41 -14.74
N GLU A 677 82.09 7.61 -14.32
CA GLU A 677 82.45 8.72 -15.21
C GLU A 677 83.57 8.35 -16.18
N ASN A 678 83.48 8.74 -17.40
CA ASN A 678 84.66 9.03 -18.20
C ASN A 678 84.43 10.31 -19.04
N LYS A 679 85.26 11.35 -18.65
CA LYS A 679 85.48 12.57 -19.39
C LYS A 679 86.29 12.26 -20.67
N THR A 680 86.07 13.00 -21.66
CA THR A 680 86.88 13.60 -22.73
C THR A 680 86.17 13.47 -24.06
N GLY A 681 85.98 14.46 -24.86
CA GLY A 681 86.81 15.50 -25.37
C GLY A 681 86.12 16.02 -26.67
N LYS A 682 86.16 17.26 -26.82
CA LYS A 682 86.00 18.21 -27.93
C LYS A 682 86.11 17.71 -29.39
N ILE A 683 85.37 18.49 -30.24
CA ILE A 683 85.69 18.99 -31.59
C ILE A 683 84.97 18.26 -32.74
N ALA A 684 84.06 18.85 -33.37
CA ALA A 684 83.92 19.73 -34.53
C ALA A 684 82.41 19.93 -34.89
#